data_8a3806784177eb07b283664c4e55059d
#
_entry.id   8a3806784177eb07b283664c4e55059d
#
_cell.length_a   1.000
_cell.length_b   1.000
_cell.length_c   1.000
_cell.angle_alpha   90.00
_cell.angle_beta   90.00
_cell.angle_gamma   90.00
#
_symmetry.space_group_name_H-M   'P 1'
#
loop_
_entity.id
_entity.type
_entity.pdbx_description
1 polymer ?
#
loop_
_entity_poly.entity_id
_entity_poly.type
_entity_poly.pdbx_seq_one_letter_code
_entity_poly.pdbx_strand_id
1 'polypeptide(L)'
;MAGITLTRQFSSVCRLIIGNEVLYRNDASVDQLIDYLRTARRNVTVPVSTSEIWHIWCETPELADQVDFIAAHVLPFWEGISAIDAGAAVIARASELKHMFPDKPLILSEIGWPSKGNFRKRLDKYMAEQSLYLRTQLSLLEQHGHDYFVLEAFDQPWKTDEGLQGPHWGIFDAQRTLKLQVRGPIKRRVSWQSKIPKILAGLRPTSWVTGLLMLAVAYSVLVAIGMHYAQPLSEWVALPVALFWAASLMVGAGTEVHEFLEACWGPEKPRSFPPMRTQTDFLPKVSVHVPCYNEPPEMVKQTLDALNAVKYPDLEFLIIDNNTQDPETWKPIERYCHQLGPRFRFFHVDSLEGFKAGALNYLLEHTSELTDIVAVIDADYCVHPLWLKHMVPHFENPDIAVVQVPQDYRDGDDSPFKRCCNAEYRGFFNIGMVIRNNQDAIIQHGTMTLIRKSALQQLGWAHWCICEDAELGLRMLEHGFSIGYNASSYGKGLIPDTFTHFKKQRYRWAYGAMQIVKQHAGSLISGKCPHLNAIQRYHFLAGWMPWAAEGVNYLLTLTMLFWSVIMVLRPDSSAPIGWVYPFSLLLLLALRVVKVLALYQRLISTDIKEALAAIMAGMALYPTIGKAVLSGIFTSQLPFFRTPKQTSGNSFGQAMLEIREDVCMVLISWTTITFLFIRKEAINMDLGFWIAMLFAQSLPYLAAVVMAILSALANRPSRSTT
;
A
#
# COMPACT_ATOMS: atom_id res chain seq x y z
N MET A 1 -1.48 -17.64 -37.25
CA MET A 1 -1.80 -19.00 -37.82
C MET A 1 -3.06 -19.61 -37.20
N ALA A 2 -3.20 -19.67 -35.86
CA ALA A 2 -4.39 -20.26 -35.23
C ALA A 2 -5.73 -19.60 -35.67
N GLY A 3 -5.79 -18.26 -35.69
CA GLY A 3 -6.98 -17.55 -36.18
C GLY A 3 -7.39 -17.88 -37.60
N ILE A 4 -6.42 -18.00 -38.51
CA ILE A 4 -6.66 -18.41 -39.91
C ILE A 4 -7.25 -19.83 -39.98
N THR A 5 -6.76 -20.74 -39.13
CA THR A 5 -7.31 -22.11 -39.07
C THR A 5 -8.76 -22.10 -38.58
N LEU A 6 -9.05 -21.29 -37.53
CA LEU A 6 -10.41 -21.17 -36.97
C LEU A 6 -11.42 -20.62 -37.99
N THR A 7 -11.04 -19.62 -38.81
CA THR A 7 -11.94 -19.10 -39.85
C THR A 7 -12.30 -20.14 -40.91
N ARG A 8 -11.38 -21.10 -41.18
CA ARG A 8 -11.64 -22.21 -42.13
C ARG A 8 -12.46 -23.34 -41.51
N GLN A 9 -12.31 -23.52 -40.18
CA GLN A 9 -12.95 -24.61 -39.46
C GLN A 9 -14.41 -24.29 -39.04
N PHE A 10 -14.69 -23.02 -38.73
CA PHE A 10 -15.97 -22.59 -38.18
C PHE A 10 -16.61 -21.46 -39.04
N SER A 11 -17.71 -21.73 -39.66
CA SER A 11 -18.49 -20.76 -40.44
C SER A 11 -19.12 -19.62 -39.62
N SER A 12 -19.17 -19.79 -38.31
CA SER A 12 -19.63 -18.77 -37.35
C SER A 12 -18.61 -17.65 -37.10
N VAL A 13 -17.37 -17.82 -37.55
CA VAL A 13 -16.34 -16.75 -37.46
C VAL A 13 -16.60 -15.74 -38.59
N CYS A 14 -17.12 -14.60 -38.24
CA CYS A 14 -17.48 -13.54 -39.20
C CYS A 14 -16.42 -12.43 -39.36
N ARG A 15 -15.46 -12.31 -38.45
CA ARG A 15 -14.40 -11.30 -38.48
C ARG A 15 -13.16 -11.86 -37.81
N LEU A 16 -11.97 -11.36 -38.15
CA LEU A 16 -10.71 -11.75 -37.54
C LEU A 16 -9.96 -10.52 -37.08
N ILE A 17 -9.57 -10.48 -35.79
CA ILE A 17 -8.73 -9.44 -35.22
C ILE A 17 -7.35 -10.03 -34.96
N ILE A 18 -6.29 -9.39 -35.50
CA ILE A 18 -4.90 -9.78 -35.40
C ILE A 18 -4.19 -8.87 -34.42
N GLY A 19 -3.93 -9.36 -33.22
CA GLY A 19 -3.34 -8.57 -32.15
C GLY A 19 -4.36 -7.78 -31.34
N ASN A 20 -3.97 -7.39 -30.14
CA ASN A 20 -4.72 -6.61 -29.19
C ASN A 20 -3.76 -5.66 -28.46
N GLU A 21 -3.90 -4.35 -28.70
CA GLU A 21 -3.02 -3.30 -28.17
C GLU A 21 -1.52 -3.54 -28.50
N VAL A 22 -1.22 -4.10 -29.64
CA VAL A 22 0.13 -4.52 -30.04
C VAL A 22 1.07 -3.32 -30.16
N LEU A 23 0.60 -2.23 -30.77
CA LEU A 23 1.37 -1.00 -30.93
C LEU A 23 1.47 -0.25 -29.58
N TYR A 24 0.34 -0.18 -28.87
CA TYR A 24 0.33 0.43 -27.54
C TYR A 24 1.31 -0.24 -26.56
N ARG A 25 1.39 -1.56 -26.60
CA ARG A 25 2.30 -2.36 -25.74
C ARG A 25 3.72 -2.43 -26.26
N ASN A 26 3.97 -1.92 -27.49
CA ASN A 26 5.25 -2.12 -28.21
C ASN A 26 5.63 -3.60 -28.37
N ASP A 27 4.65 -4.47 -28.60
CA ASP A 27 4.88 -5.91 -28.81
C ASP A 27 5.38 -6.19 -30.25
N ALA A 28 5.08 -5.30 -31.21
CA ALA A 28 5.62 -5.30 -32.56
C ALA A 28 5.68 -3.86 -33.12
N SER A 29 6.53 -3.64 -34.13
CA SER A 29 6.51 -2.39 -34.88
C SER A 29 5.31 -2.30 -35.81
N VAL A 30 5.02 -1.08 -36.31
CA VAL A 30 3.94 -0.85 -37.29
C VAL A 30 4.14 -1.74 -38.51
N ASP A 31 5.36 -1.81 -39.06
CA ASP A 31 5.68 -2.62 -40.23
C ASP A 31 5.42 -4.12 -39.99
N GLN A 32 5.84 -4.61 -38.82
CA GLN A 32 5.61 -6.02 -38.44
C GLN A 32 4.11 -6.33 -38.33
N LEU A 33 3.32 -5.43 -37.72
CA LEU A 33 1.89 -5.61 -37.58
C LEU A 33 1.22 -5.58 -38.97
N ILE A 34 1.63 -4.68 -39.85
CA ILE A 34 1.16 -4.61 -41.24
C ILE A 34 1.45 -5.93 -41.98
N ASP A 35 2.63 -6.52 -41.82
CA ASP A 35 2.95 -7.81 -42.45
C ASP A 35 2.07 -8.95 -41.93
N TYR A 36 1.76 -8.97 -40.63
CA TYR A 36 0.83 -9.93 -40.07
C TYR A 36 -0.60 -9.75 -40.62
N LEU A 37 -1.07 -8.52 -40.73
CA LEU A 37 -2.37 -8.18 -41.31
C LEU A 37 -2.46 -8.61 -42.79
N ARG A 38 -1.44 -8.27 -43.58
CA ARG A 38 -1.37 -8.69 -44.99
C ARG A 38 -1.36 -10.21 -45.16
N THR A 39 -0.62 -10.90 -44.28
CA THR A 39 -0.59 -12.36 -44.26
C THR A 39 -1.95 -12.94 -43.95
N ALA A 40 -2.64 -12.40 -42.94
CA ALA A 40 -3.98 -12.85 -42.58
C ALA A 40 -4.99 -12.62 -43.72
N ARG A 41 -5.04 -11.40 -44.30
CA ARG A 41 -5.96 -11.03 -45.40
C ARG A 41 -5.78 -11.90 -46.63
N ARG A 42 -4.57 -12.36 -46.94
CA ARG A 42 -4.33 -13.30 -48.08
C ARG A 42 -4.84 -14.71 -47.81
N ASN A 43 -5.09 -15.09 -46.57
CA ASN A 43 -5.39 -16.46 -46.18
C ASN A 43 -6.81 -16.67 -45.65
N VAL A 44 -7.60 -15.61 -45.48
CA VAL A 44 -9.00 -15.70 -45.02
C VAL A 44 -9.94 -14.91 -45.94
N THR A 45 -11.22 -15.27 -45.90
CA THR A 45 -12.28 -14.59 -46.65
C THR A 45 -13.12 -13.64 -45.77
N VAL A 46 -12.95 -13.69 -44.46
CA VAL A 46 -13.62 -12.81 -43.52
C VAL A 46 -12.86 -11.49 -43.36
N PRO A 47 -13.53 -10.37 -43.02
CA PRO A 47 -12.86 -9.10 -42.75
C PRO A 47 -11.81 -9.22 -41.64
N VAL A 48 -10.66 -8.54 -41.85
CA VAL A 48 -9.52 -8.57 -40.95
C VAL A 48 -9.22 -7.17 -40.40
N SER A 49 -8.91 -7.08 -39.12
CA SER A 49 -8.42 -5.86 -38.45
C SER A 49 -7.40 -6.19 -37.38
N THR A 50 -6.87 -5.16 -36.73
CA THR A 50 -6.22 -5.21 -35.40
C THR A 50 -7.05 -4.40 -34.41
N SER A 51 -6.88 -4.64 -33.11
CA SER A 51 -7.58 -3.90 -32.07
C SER A 51 -6.58 -3.04 -31.28
N GLU A 52 -6.75 -1.73 -31.32
CA GLU A 52 -5.87 -0.76 -30.68
C GLU A 52 -6.70 0.29 -29.91
N ILE A 53 -6.05 0.99 -28.96
CA ILE A 53 -6.67 2.14 -28.29
C ILE A 53 -6.97 3.23 -29.32
N TRP A 54 -8.07 3.94 -29.17
CA TRP A 54 -8.60 4.90 -30.16
C TRP A 54 -7.57 5.92 -30.66
N HIS A 55 -6.69 6.45 -29.79
CA HIS A 55 -5.67 7.44 -30.17
C HIS A 55 -4.55 6.82 -31.02
N ILE A 56 -4.22 5.54 -30.85
CA ILE A 56 -3.22 4.84 -31.70
C ILE A 56 -3.69 4.83 -33.16
N TRP A 57 -4.98 4.67 -33.41
CA TRP A 57 -5.52 4.80 -34.76
C TRP A 57 -5.33 6.21 -35.34
N CYS A 58 -5.46 7.25 -34.51
CA CYS A 58 -5.22 8.64 -34.92
C CYS A 58 -3.75 8.94 -35.18
N GLU A 59 -2.85 8.34 -34.40
CA GLU A 59 -1.39 8.52 -34.51
C GLU A 59 -0.75 7.68 -35.64
N THR A 60 -1.44 6.62 -36.10
CA THR A 60 -0.92 5.66 -37.09
C THR A 60 -1.94 5.45 -38.20
N PRO A 61 -2.30 6.50 -38.97
CA PRO A 61 -3.39 6.44 -39.96
C PRO A 61 -3.09 5.45 -41.10
N GLU A 62 -1.82 5.18 -41.43
CA GLU A 62 -1.41 4.19 -42.42
C GLU A 62 -1.85 2.76 -42.09
N LEU A 63 -2.12 2.46 -40.84
CA LEU A 63 -2.65 1.17 -40.41
C LEU A 63 -4.06 0.93 -40.95
N ALA A 64 -4.86 1.99 -41.12
CA ALA A 64 -6.25 1.90 -41.62
C ALA A 64 -6.31 1.36 -43.06
N ASP A 65 -5.28 1.60 -43.88
CA ASP A 65 -5.22 1.07 -45.25
C ASP A 65 -5.03 -0.45 -45.29
N GLN A 66 -4.51 -1.01 -44.22
CA GLN A 66 -4.17 -2.43 -44.12
C GLN A 66 -5.27 -3.30 -43.49
N VAL A 67 -6.37 -2.68 -43.05
CA VAL A 67 -7.50 -3.36 -42.38
C VAL A 67 -8.80 -3.17 -43.14
N ASP A 68 -9.76 -4.03 -42.90
CA ASP A 68 -11.08 -3.95 -43.51
C ASP A 68 -12.08 -3.14 -42.69
N PHE A 69 -11.81 -2.98 -41.38
CA PHE A 69 -12.59 -2.17 -40.44
C PHE A 69 -11.69 -1.65 -39.32
N ILE A 70 -12.07 -0.56 -38.65
CA ILE A 70 -11.40 -0.03 -37.47
C ILE A 70 -11.96 -0.72 -36.24
N ALA A 71 -11.11 -1.37 -35.44
CA ALA A 71 -11.47 -1.93 -34.14
C ALA A 71 -10.76 -1.12 -33.03
N ALA A 72 -11.53 -0.30 -32.31
CA ALA A 72 -10.98 0.65 -31.35
C ALA A 72 -11.43 0.38 -29.92
N HIS A 73 -10.49 0.42 -28.98
CA HIS A 73 -10.77 0.44 -27.54
C HIS A 73 -11.03 1.87 -27.09
N VAL A 74 -12.16 2.09 -26.42
CA VAL A 74 -12.51 3.39 -25.84
C VAL A 74 -12.95 3.18 -24.39
N LEU A 75 -12.03 3.42 -23.48
CA LEU A 75 -12.16 3.14 -22.05
C LEU A 75 -11.96 4.43 -21.22
N PRO A 76 -12.96 5.32 -21.13
CA PRO A 76 -12.85 6.64 -20.49
C PRO A 76 -12.44 6.58 -19.01
N PHE A 77 -12.62 5.45 -18.36
CA PHE A 77 -12.16 5.22 -16.99
C PHE A 77 -10.65 5.47 -16.85
N TRP A 78 -9.87 5.00 -17.82
CA TRP A 78 -8.41 5.18 -17.81
C TRP A 78 -7.98 6.61 -18.17
N GLU A 79 -8.84 7.37 -18.83
CA GLU A 79 -8.64 8.79 -19.13
C GLU A 79 -9.03 9.69 -17.92
N GLY A 80 -9.50 9.12 -16.81
CA GLY A 80 -9.94 9.87 -15.63
C GLY A 80 -11.29 10.57 -15.78
N ILE A 81 -12.05 10.26 -16.84
CA ILE A 81 -13.37 10.84 -17.10
C ILE A 81 -14.39 10.24 -16.11
N SER A 82 -15.36 11.04 -15.67
CA SER A 82 -16.37 10.58 -14.74
C SER A 82 -17.37 9.63 -15.41
N ALA A 83 -17.98 8.68 -14.66
CA ALA A 83 -18.98 7.75 -15.23
C ALA A 83 -20.20 8.46 -15.85
N ILE A 84 -20.50 9.70 -15.43
CA ILE A 84 -21.59 10.51 -15.98
C ILE A 84 -21.22 11.05 -17.36
N ASP A 85 -19.99 11.51 -17.53
CA ASP A 85 -19.49 12.15 -18.75
C ASP A 85 -18.92 11.14 -19.74
N ALA A 86 -18.62 9.93 -19.29
CA ALA A 86 -17.95 8.88 -20.05
C ALA A 86 -18.73 8.48 -21.32
N GLY A 87 -20.06 8.48 -21.26
CA GLY A 87 -20.89 8.19 -22.42
C GLY A 87 -20.69 9.18 -23.57
N ALA A 88 -20.69 10.47 -23.25
CA ALA A 88 -20.43 11.52 -24.21
C ALA A 88 -19.00 11.46 -24.79
N ALA A 89 -18.02 11.13 -23.93
CA ALA A 89 -16.63 10.97 -24.34
C ALA A 89 -16.47 9.82 -25.38
N VAL A 90 -17.09 8.66 -25.14
CA VAL A 90 -17.04 7.54 -26.10
C VAL A 90 -17.61 7.93 -27.44
N ILE A 91 -18.76 8.62 -27.47
CA ILE A 91 -19.38 9.08 -28.72
C ILE A 91 -18.49 10.10 -29.44
N ALA A 92 -17.85 11.02 -28.69
CA ALA A 92 -16.91 11.99 -29.27
C ALA A 92 -15.71 11.28 -29.95
N ARG A 93 -15.07 10.28 -29.26
CA ARG A 93 -13.96 9.49 -29.82
C ARG A 93 -14.40 8.67 -31.04
N ALA A 94 -15.57 8.04 -30.97
CA ALA A 94 -16.12 7.32 -32.10
C ALA A 94 -16.39 8.24 -33.30
N SER A 95 -16.89 9.47 -33.08
CA SER A 95 -17.10 10.47 -34.12
C SER A 95 -15.78 10.97 -34.72
N GLU A 96 -14.76 11.17 -33.94
CA GLU A 96 -13.41 11.54 -34.35
C GLU A 96 -12.81 10.46 -35.30
N LEU A 97 -12.90 9.18 -34.89
CA LEU A 97 -12.44 8.05 -35.71
C LEU A 97 -13.25 7.93 -37.03
N LYS A 98 -14.58 8.12 -37.01
CA LYS A 98 -15.40 8.12 -38.23
C LYS A 98 -15.09 9.28 -39.13
N HIS A 99 -14.74 10.44 -38.61
CA HIS A 99 -14.32 11.60 -39.39
C HIS A 99 -12.98 11.35 -40.08
N MET A 100 -12.03 10.72 -39.34
CA MET A 100 -10.71 10.41 -39.86
C MET A 100 -10.72 9.25 -40.88
N PHE A 101 -11.59 8.27 -40.67
CA PHE A 101 -11.68 7.07 -41.51
C PHE A 101 -13.14 6.86 -42.03
N PRO A 102 -13.65 7.76 -42.89
CA PRO A 102 -15.07 7.76 -43.28
C PRO A 102 -15.50 6.49 -44.04
N ASP A 103 -14.58 5.89 -44.81
CA ASP A 103 -14.84 4.71 -45.64
C ASP A 103 -14.68 3.38 -44.88
N LYS A 104 -14.26 3.40 -43.62
CA LYS A 104 -14.05 2.19 -42.80
C LYS A 104 -15.21 1.97 -41.85
N PRO A 105 -15.78 0.75 -41.78
CA PRO A 105 -16.64 0.38 -40.68
C PRO A 105 -15.90 0.53 -39.32
N LEU A 106 -16.58 1.12 -38.35
CA LEU A 106 -16.03 1.29 -37.00
C LEU A 106 -16.72 0.33 -36.03
N ILE A 107 -15.91 -0.41 -35.28
CA ILE A 107 -16.35 -1.25 -34.17
C ILE A 107 -15.61 -0.77 -32.88
N LEU A 108 -16.37 -0.48 -31.85
CA LEU A 108 -15.79 -0.24 -30.51
C LEU A 108 -15.50 -1.59 -29.89
N SER A 109 -14.28 -2.10 -30.09
CA SER A 109 -13.90 -3.46 -29.72
C SER A 109 -13.76 -3.67 -28.21
N GLU A 110 -13.61 -2.59 -27.44
CA GLU A 110 -13.73 -2.63 -25.98
C GLU A 110 -14.34 -1.33 -25.46
N ILE A 111 -15.48 -1.46 -24.79
CA ILE A 111 -16.07 -0.43 -23.93
C ILE A 111 -16.33 -1.04 -22.56
N GLY A 112 -16.16 -0.31 -21.48
CA GLY A 112 -16.38 -0.88 -20.16
C GLY A 112 -16.18 0.10 -19.02
N TRP A 113 -16.57 -0.33 -17.82
CA TRP A 113 -16.37 0.39 -16.58
C TRP A 113 -16.14 -0.60 -15.43
N PRO A 114 -15.09 -0.46 -14.61
CA PRO A 114 -14.84 -1.41 -13.53
C PRO A 114 -15.82 -1.23 -12.39
N SER A 115 -16.24 -2.34 -11.78
CA SER A 115 -17.14 -2.35 -10.62
C SER A 115 -16.40 -2.19 -9.29
N LYS A 116 -15.06 -2.19 -9.32
CA LYS A 116 -14.18 -1.95 -8.18
C LYS A 116 -12.94 -1.22 -8.68
N GLY A 117 -12.37 -0.38 -7.85
CA GLY A 117 -11.23 0.43 -8.28
C GLY A 117 -10.62 1.18 -7.09
N ASN A 118 -10.17 2.41 -7.29
CA ASN A 118 -9.46 3.20 -6.31
C ASN A 118 -10.13 3.16 -4.92
N PHE A 119 -9.34 2.90 -3.87
CA PHE A 119 -9.76 2.67 -2.46
C PHE A 119 -10.65 3.76 -1.83
N ARG A 120 -10.83 4.89 -2.47
CA ARG A 120 -11.63 6.01 -1.95
C ARG A 120 -13.08 6.00 -2.31
N LYS A 121 -13.43 5.32 -3.37
CA LYS A 121 -14.84 5.18 -3.71
C LYS A 121 -15.34 3.89 -3.07
N ARG A 122 -16.45 3.96 -2.39
CA ARG A 122 -17.12 2.80 -1.80
C ARG A 122 -17.43 1.76 -2.89
N LEU A 123 -17.32 0.48 -2.54
CA LEU A 123 -17.64 -0.63 -3.46
C LEU A 123 -19.02 -0.47 -4.13
N ASP A 124 -20.01 -0.04 -3.35
CA ASP A 124 -21.38 0.22 -3.84
C ASP A 124 -21.46 1.42 -4.80
N LYS A 125 -20.55 2.40 -4.70
CA LYS A 125 -20.48 3.52 -5.64
C LYS A 125 -19.91 3.06 -6.97
N TYR A 126 -18.89 2.20 -7.00
CA TYR A 126 -18.34 1.65 -8.25
C TYR A 126 -19.33 0.77 -8.98
N MET A 127 -20.04 -0.12 -8.28
CA MET A 127 -21.09 -0.93 -8.89
C MET A 127 -22.23 -0.05 -9.43
N ALA A 128 -22.58 1.03 -8.73
CA ALA A 128 -23.55 2.00 -9.23
C ALA A 128 -23.01 2.80 -10.43
N GLU A 129 -21.74 3.17 -10.43
CA GLU A 129 -21.07 3.84 -11.56
C GLU A 129 -20.96 2.91 -12.77
N GLN A 130 -20.61 1.64 -12.60
CA GLN A 130 -20.63 0.64 -13.67
C GLN A 130 -22.03 0.50 -14.27
N SER A 131 -23.05 0.39 -13.42
CA SER A 131 -24.43 0.28 -13.85
C SER A 131 -24.92 1.55 -14.56
N LEU A 132 -24.54 2.73 -14.08
CA LEU A 132 -24.85 4.02 -14.69
C LEU A 132 -24.19 4.14 -16.07
N TYR A 133 -22.89 3.92 -16.13
CA TYR A 133 -22.10 4.00 -17.35
C TYR A 133 -22.66 3.04 -18.42
N LEU A 134 -22.74 1.74 -18.12
CA LEU A 134 -23.17 0.76 -19.11
C LEU A 134 -24.58 1.03 -19.61
N ARG A 135 -25.54 1.36 -18.75
CA ARG A 135 -26.92 1.66 -19.16
C ARG A 135 -27.02 2.90 -20.06
N THR A 136 -26.26 3.97 -19.69
CA THR A 136 -26.22 5.19 -20.51
C THR A 136 -25.48 4.95 -21.80
N GLN A 137 -24.32 4.27 -21.73
CA GLN A 137 -23.46 4.02 -22.89
C GLN A 137 -24.15 3.15 -23.95
N LEU A 138 -24.73 2.02 -23.50
CA LEU A 138 -25.40 1.11 -24.46
C LEU A 138 -26.55 1.82 -25.20
N SER A 139 -27.34 2.62 -24.49
CA SER A 139 -28.40 3.41 -25.12
C SER A 139 -27.87 4.45 -26.12
N LEU A 140 -26.76 5.11 -25.81
CA LEU A 140 -26.11 6.08 -26.71
C LEU A 140 -25.55 5.40 -27.97
N LEU A 141 -24.88 4.26 -27.80
CA LEU A 141 -24.30 3.51 -28.93
C LEU A 141 -25.35 2.98 -29.86
N GLU A 142 -26.47 2.46 -29.33
CA GLU A 142 -27.65 2.05 -30.15
C GLU A 142 -28.24 3.24 -30.93
N GLN A 143 -28.41 4.40 -30.29
CA GLN A 143 -28.92 5.61 -30.91
C GLN A 143 -28.03 6.11 -32.07
N HIS A 144 -26.70 5.94 -31.94
CA HIS A 144 -25.73 6.37 -32.96
C HIS A 144 -25.37 5.24 -33.94
N GLY A 145 -25.94 4.05 -33.80
CA GLY A 145 -25.72 2.91 -34.69
C GLY A 145 -24.28 2.40 -34.71
N HIS A 146 -23.63 2.34 -33.56
CA HIS A 146 -22.28 1.80 -33.43
C HIS A 146 -22.29 0.33 -33.03
N ASP A 147 -21.46 -0.49 -33.69
CA ASP A 147 -21.13 -1.84 -33.26
C ASP A 147 -20.17 -1.77 -32.08
N TYR A 148 -20.37 -2.57 -31.02
CA TYR A 148 -19.54 -2.56 -29.83
C TYR A 148 -19.42 -3.91 -29.12
N PHE A 149 -18.37 -4.08 -28.36
CA PHE A 149 -18.19 -5.18 -27.40
C PHE A 149 -17.97 -4.62 -26.00
N VAL A 150 -18.66 -5.20 -25.02
CA VAL A 150 -18.51 -4.82 -23.62
C VAL A 150 -17.39 -5.63 -22.98
N LEU A 151 -16.40 -4.95 -22.43
CA LEU A 151 -15.34 -5.51 -21.59
C LEU A 151 -15.86 -5.52 -20.14
N GLU A 152 -16.17 -6.66 -19.54
CA GLU A 152 -16.19 -8.03 -20.00
C GLU A 152 -17.38 -8.79 -19.35
N ALA A 153 -17.59 -10.06 -19.72
CA ALA A 153 -18.72 -10.81 -19.17
C ALA A 153 -18.52 -11.13 -17.68
N PHE A 154 -17.35 -11.63 -17.29
CA PHE A 154 -17.06 -12.10 -15.94
C PHE A 154 -15.82 -11.41 -15.35
N ASP A 155 -15.83 -11.17 -14.05
CA ASP A 155 -14.63 -10.78 -13.32
C ASP A 155 -13.52 -11.82 -13.49
N GLN A 156 -12.30 -11.32 -13.71
CA GLN A 156 -11.10 -12.15 -13.93
C GLN A 156 -10.07 -11.92 -12.81
N PRO A 157 -10.12 -12.66 -11.70
CA PRO A 157 -9.27 -12.44 -10.53
C PRO A 157 -7.76 -12.44 -10.81
N TRP A 158 -7.33 -13.03 -11.92
CA TRP A 158 -5.93 -13.11 -12.34
C TRP A 158 -5.41 -11.85 -13.06
N LYS A 159 -6.27 -10.93 -13.51
CA LYS A 159 -5.88 -9.66 -14.16
C LYS A 159 -5.34 -8.63 -13.17
N THR A 160 -4.34 -9.01 -12.39
CA THR A 160 -3.75 -8.14 -11.36
C THR A 160 -2.81 -7.10 -11.94
N ASP A 161 -2.31 -7.30 -13.15
CA ASP A 161 -1.34 -6.43 -13.83
C ASP A 161 -1.94 -5.09 -14.28
N GLU A 162 -3.26 -5.02 -14.39
CA GLU A 162 -4.01 -3.79 -14.66
C GLU A 162 -4.37 -3.01 -13.36
N GLY A 163 -3.76 -3.36 -12.26
CA GLY A 163 -4.04 -2.78 -10.94
C GLY A 163 -5.31 -3.34 -10.31
N LEU A 164 -5.82 -2.61 -9.31
CA LEU A 164 -6.99 -3.04 -8.51
C LEU A 164 -8.29 -3.15 -9.33
N GLN A 165 -8.33 -2.53 -10.48
CA GLN A 165 -9.47 -2.50 -11.38
C GLN A 165 -9.49 -3.71 -12.30
N GLY A 166 -8.31 -4.20 -12.71
CA GLY A 166 -8.17 -5.28 -13.68
C GLY A 166 -9.07 -6.48 -13.42
N PRO A 167 -9.14 -7.01 -12.18
CA PRO A 167 -10.01 -8.13 -11.85
C PRO A 167 -11.53 -7.85 -11.90
N HIS A 168 -11.99 -6.59 -12.10
CA HIS A 168 -13.36 -6.18 -11.77
C HIS A 168 -14.15 -5.51 -12.90
N TRP A 169 -13.83 -5.79 -14.16
CA TRP A 169 -14.54 -5.26 -15.33
C TRP A 169 -15.81 -6.04 -15.69
N GLY A 170 -15.96 -7.26 -15.17
CA GLY A 170 -17.09 -8.14 -15.50
C GLY A 170 -18.46 -7.53 -15.19
N ILE A 171 -19.44 -7.85 -16.03
CA ILE A 171 -20.87 -7.65 -15.74
C ILE A 171 -21.32 -8.59 -14.62
N PHE A 172 -20.74 -9.77 -14.59
CA PHE A 172 -20.89 -10.78 -13.53
C PHE A 172 -19.61 -10.84 -12.69
N ASP A 173 -19.74 -11.24 -11.44
CA ASP A 173 -18.58 -11.57 -10.59
C ASP A 173 -17.92 -12.90 -11.02
N ALA A 174 -16.81 -13.26 -10.36
CA ALA A 174 -16.10 -14.52 -10.62
C ALA A 174 -16.94 -15.76 -10.32
N GLN A 175 -17.98 -15.64 -9.50
CA GLN A 175 -18.96 -16.69 -9.17
C GLN A 175 -20.18 -16.68 -10.09
N ARG A 176 -20.15 -15.90 -11.18
CA ARG A 176 -21.22 -15.70 -12.17
C ARG A 176 -22.49 -15.04 -11.62
N THR A 177 -22.38 -14.29 -10.54
CA THR A 177 -23.48 -13.48 -10.00
C THR A 177 -23.53 -12.13 -10.72
N LEU A 178 -24.72 -11.74 -11.18
CA LEU A 178 -24.90 -10.46 -11.90
C LEU A 178 -24.65 -9.28 -10.96
N LYS A 179 -23.70 -8.41 -11.30
CA LYS A 179 -23.40 -7.16 -10.59
C LYS A 179 -24.18 -5.97 -11.14
N LEU A 180 -24.50 -5.98 -12.41
CA LEU A 180 -25.16 -4.89 -13.12
C LEU A 180 -26.62 -4.75 -12.71
N GLN A 181 -27.03 -3.54 -12.34
CA GLN A 181 -28.45 -3.20 -12.11
C GLN A 181 -29.11 -2.89 -13.46
N VAL A 182 -29.65 -3.93 -14.10
CA VAL A 182 -30.18 -3.86 -15.49
C VAL A 182 -31.45 -3.03 -15.59
N ARG A 183 -32.32 -3.00 -14.58
CA ARG A 183 -33.63 -2.33 -14.56
C ARG A 183 -33.90 -1.53 -13.30
N GLY A 184 -34.82 -0.58 -13.40
CA GLY A 184 -35.26 0.24 -12.26
C GLY A 184 -34.28 1.34 -11.85
N PRO A 185 -34.58 2.10 -10.79
CA PRO A 185 -33.67 3.13 -10.30
C PRO A 185 -32.38 2.48 -9.81
N ILE A 186 -31.24 3.06 -10.16
CA ILE A 186 -29.94 2.60 -9.68
C ILE A 186 -29.92 2.83 -8.18
N LYS A 187 -30.17 1.77 -7.40
CA LYS A 187 -30.13 1.82 -5.96
C LYS A 187 -28.66 1.94 -5.55
N ARG A 188 -28.25 3.13 -5.17
CA ARG A 188 -27.12 3.25 -4.26
C ARG A 188 -27.52 2.48 -3.01
N ARG A 189 -26.86 1.38 -2.68
CA ARG A 189 -26.99 0.78 -1.34
C ARG A 189 -26.87 1.92 -0.37
N VAL A 190 -27.91 2.09 0.47
CA VAL A 190 -28.01 3.23 1.38
C VAL A 190 -26.71 3.38 2.15
N SER A 191 -25.98 4.42 1.81
CA SER A 191 -24.71 4.75 2.43
C SER A 191 -24.92 4.92 3.94
N TRP A 192 -24.01 4.44 4.75
CA TRP A 192 -23.94 4.84 6.16
C TRP A 192 -24.02 6.36 6.31
N GLN A 193 -23.52 7.13 5.34
CA GLN A 193 -23.66 8.59 5.26
C GLN A 193 -25.13 9.07 5.24
N SER A 194 -26.07 8.30 4.68
CA SER A 194 -27.48 8.68 4.68
C SER A 194 -28.18 8.36 6.01
N LYS A 195 -27.55 7.58 6.89
CA LYS A 195 -28.02 7.29 8.27
C LYS A 195 -27.36 8.19 9.32
N ILE A 196 -26.28 8.91 8.96
CA ILE A 196 -25.72 9.94 9.83
C ILE A 196 -26.68 11.13 9.75
N PRO A 197 -27.19 11.66 10.87
CA PRO A 197 -28.05 12.83 10.87
C PRO A 197 -27.48 13.92 9.96
N LYS A 198 -28.31 14.55 9.14
CA LYS A 198 -27.90 15.63 8.23
C LYS A 198 -27.10 16.74 8.92
N ILE A 199 -27.24 16.88 10.23
CA ILE A 199 -26.48 17.76 11.11
C ILE A 199 -24.96 17.48 11.05
N LEU A 200 -24.57 16.18 10.95
CA LEU A 200 -23.15 15.79 10.88
C LEU A 200 -22.57 15.88 9.46
N ALA A 201 -23.41 15.79 8.42
CA ALA A 201 -22.98 15.86 7.03
C ALA A 201 -22.54 17.28 6.58
N GLY A 202 -23.00 18.32 7.28
CA GLY A 202 -22.67 19.72 7.01
C GLY A 202 -21.48 20.27 7.82
N LEU A 203 -20.92 19.47 8.73
CA LEU A 203 -19.77 19.92 9.54
C LEU A 203 -18.48 19.83 8.71
N ARG A 204 -17.80 20.97 8.58
CA ARG A 204 -16.46 21.05 7.96
C ARG A 204 -15.43 20.29 8.80
N PRO A 205 -14.30 19.81 8.22
CA PRO A 205 -13.24 19.10 8.97
C PRO A 205 -12.79 19.84 10.25
N THR A 206 -12.72 21.18 10.23
CA THR A 206 -12.41 22.02 11.40
C THR A 206 -13.42 21.86 12.54
N SER A 207 -14.69 21.62 12.24
CA SER A 207 -15.75 21.40 13.25
C SER A 207 -15.65 20.01 13.88
N TRP A 208 -15.17 19.01 13.13
CA TRP A 208 -14.89 17.68 13.67
C TRP A 208 -13.73 17.70 14.65
N VAL A 209 -12.64 18.44 14.34
CA VAL A 209 -11.52 18.66 15.27
C VAL A 209 -12.01 19.34 16.55
N THR A 210 -12.88 20.34 16.43
CA THR A 210 -13.49 21.00 17.59
C THR A 210 -14.37 20.05 18.38
N GLY A 211 -15.20 19.23 17.74
CA GLY A 211 -16.02 18.22 18.38
C GLY A 211 -15.21 17.12 19.09
N LEU A 212 -14.11 16.67 18.49
CA LEU A 212 -13.18 15.73 19.09
C LEU A 212 -12.44 16.34 20.28
N LEU A 213 -12.02 17.62 20.19
CA LEU A 213 -11.44 18.37 21.30
C LEU A 213 -12.44 18.53 22.45
N MET A 214 -13.73 18.82 22.19
CA MET A 214 -14.77 18.90 23.22
C MET A 214 -15.04 17.55 23.86
N LEU A 215 -15.11 16.46 23.09
CA LEU A 215 -15.21 15.08 23.60
C LEU A 215 -13.99 14.73 24.46
N ALA A 216 -12.84 15.18 24.04
CA ALA A 216 -11.58 15.02 24.70
C ALA A 216 -11.55 15.76 26.05
N VAL A 217 -12.00 17.00 26.08
CA VAL A 217 -12.14 17.80 27.31
C VAL A 217 -13.19 17.17 28.23
N ALA A 218 -14.37 16.80 27.73
CA ALA A 218 -15.41 16.13 28.52
C ALA A 218 -14.93 14.82 29.14
N TYR A 219 -14.16 14.03 28.37
CA TYR A 219 -13.53 12.81 28.85
C TYR A 219 -12.46 13.11 29.92
N SER A 220 -11.63 14.14 29.73
CA SER A 220 -10.63 14.57 30.74
C SER A 220 -11.27 15.03 32.04
N VAL A 221 -12.40 15.73 31.94
CA VAL A 221 -13.21 16.13 33.11
C VAL A 221 -13.80 14.92 33.83
N LEU A 222 -14.34 13.94 33.09
CA LEU A 222 -14.84 12.68 33.64
C LEU A 222 -13.71 11.88 34.34
N VAL A 223 -12.52 11.84 33.75
CA VAL A 223 -11.34 11.22 34.34
C VAL A 223 -10.92 11.94 35.63
N ALA A 224 -10.89 13.28 35.62
CA ALA A 224 -10.57 14.09 36.81
C ALA A 224 -11.60 13.91 37.94
N ILE A 225 -12.90 13.83 37.59
CA ILE A 225 -13.97 13.51 38.53
C ILE A 225 -13.79 12.11 39.11
N GLY A 226 -13.50 11.10 38.26
CA GLY A 226 -13.22 9.73 38.70
C GLY A 226 -12.03 9.64 39.65
N MET A 227 -10.99 10.47 39.44
CA MET A 227 -9.83 10.55 40.32
C MET A 227 -10.14 11.20 41.68
N HIS A 228 -11.00 12.21 41.70
CA HIS A 228 -11.39 12.86 42.93
C HIS A 228 -12.10 11.88 43.90
N TYR A 229 -12.79 10.88 43.36
CA TYR A 229 -13.47 9.83 44.13
C TYR A 229 -12.65 8.59 44.41
N ALA A 230 -11.43 8.46 43.79
CA ALA A 230 -10.53 7.31 43.96
C ALA A 230 -9.35 7.69 44.88
N GLN A 231 -9.49 7.61 46.20
CA GLN A 231 -8.40 7.76 47.17
C GLN A 231 -7.60 6.45 47.31
N PRO A 232 -6.31 6.39 47.67
CA PRO A 232 -5.40 7.38 48.26
C PRO A 232 -3.93 7.28 47.77
N LEU A 233 -3.60 7.69 46.57
CA LEU A 233 -2.21 8.11 46.28
C LEU A 233 -2.12 9.61 46.50
N SER A 234 -0.95 10.11 46.94
CA SER A 234 -0.76 11.55 47.16
C SER A 234 -1.26 12.30 45.91
N GLU A 235 -2.22 13.20 46.04
CA GLU A 235 -2.88 13.94 44.96
C GLU A 235 -1.89 14.57 43.98
N TRP A 236 -0.72 14.92 44.45
CA TRP A 236 0.38 15.51 43.70
C TRP A 236 1.06 14.59 42.67
N VAL A 237 1.03 13.25 42.87
CA VAL A 237 1.58 12.28 41.89
C VAL A 237 0.50 11.70 41.01
N ALA A 238 -0.67 11.46 41.57
CA ALA A 238 -1.79 10.84 40.85
C ALA A 238 -2.34 11.76 39.75
N LEU A 239 -2.46 13.08 40.00
CA LEU A 239 -3.00 14.03 39.02
C LEU A 239 -2.12 14.19 37.76
N PRO A 240 -0.79 14.42 37.84
CA PRO A 240 0.05 14.49 36.63
C PRO A 240 0.04 13.20 35.80
N VAL A 241 0.07 12.04 36.45
CA VAL A 241 0.00 10.73 35.77
C VAL A 241 -1.32 10.56 35.03
N ALA A 242 -2.42 10.91 35.65
CA ALA A 242 -3.75 10.81 35.03
C ALA A 242 -3.93 11.82 33.90
N LEU A 243 -3.44 13.05 34.03
CA LEU A 243 -3.48 14.04 32.96
C LEU A 243 -2.64 13.58 31.78
N PHE A 244 -1.45 13.04 32.00
CA PHE A 244 -0.61 12.46 30.94
C PHE A 244 -1.33 11.30 30.24
N TRP A 245 -1.97 10.42 31.02
CA TRP A 245 -2.75 9.31 30.49
C TRP A 245 -3.95 9.77 29.66
N ALA A 246 -4.74 10.67 30.22
CA ALA A 246 -5.87 11.24 29.52
C ALA A 246 -5.43 11.90 28.19
N ALA A 247 -4.37 12.68 28.20
CA ALA A 247 -3.82 13.30 27.01
C ALA A 247 -3.37 12.25 25.97
N SER A 248 -2.67 11.20 26.41
CA SER A 248 -2.21 10.11 25.54
C SER A 248 -3.36 9.34 24.90
N LEU A 249 -4.40 9.02 25.67
CA LEU A 249 -5.62 8.38 25.18
C LEU A 249 -6.39 9.26 24.20
N MET A 250 -6.47 10.58 24.48
CA MET A 250 -7.14 11.53 23.61
C MET A 250 -6.46 11.66 22.27
N VAL A 251 -5.14 11.79 22.26
CA VAL A 251 -4.36 11.86 21.04
C VAL A 251 -4.50 10.54 20.26
N GLY A 252 -4.39 9.39 20.94
CA GLY A 252 -4.58 8.09 20.32
C GLY A 252 -5.97 7.90 19.73
N ALA A 253 -7.04 8.16 20.50
CA ALA A 253 -8.41 8.05 20.01
C ALA A 253 -8.71 9.07 18.90
N GLY A 254 -8.22 10.31 19.05
CA GLY A 254 -8.39 11.36 18.06
C GLY A 254 -7.77 11.01 16.71
N THR A 255 -6.56 10.48 16.69
CA THR A 255 -5.89 10.04 15.44
C THR A 255 -6.61 8.86 14.80
N GLU A 256 -7.06 7.86 15.58
CA GLU A 256 -7.80 6.71 15.07
C GLU A 256 -9.15 7.11 14.45
N VAL A 257 -9.89 7.99 15.13
CA VAL A 257 -11.18 8.49 14.63
C VAL A 257 -10.97 9.38 13.40
N HIS A 258 -9.98 10.27 13.41
CA HIS A 258 -9.69 11.14 12.26
C HIS A 258 -9.33 10.32 11.02
N GLU A 259 -8.45 9.32 11.13
CA GLU A 259 -8.09 8.44 10.02
C GLU A 259 -9.32 7.68 9.48
N PHE A 260 -10.19 7.20 10.37
CA PHE A 260 -11.45 6.56 9.97
C PHE A 260 -12.37 7.52 9.22
N LEU A 261 -12.54 8.74 9.73
CA LEU A 261 -13.39 9.76 9.09
C LEU A 261 -12.83 10.17 7.74
N GLU A 262 -11.54 10.40 7.63
CA GLU A 262 -10.88 10.78 6.39
C GLU A 262 -10.92 9.67 5.34
N ALA A 263 -10.74 8.40 5.75
CA ALA A 263 -10.93 7.24 4.88
C ALA A 263 -12.38 7.11 4.38
N CYS A 264 -13.34 7.50 5.20
CA CYS A 264 -14.77 7.40 4.90
C CYS A 264 -15.33 8.59 4.12
N TRP A 265 -14.84 9.80 4.37
CA TRP A 265 -15.32 11.07 3.86
C TRP A 265 -14.22 11.92 3.22
N GLY A 266 -13.28 11.29 2.52
CA GLY A 266 -12.24 12.01 1.78
C GLY A 266 -12.78 13.05 0.80
N PRO A 267 -11.93 13.93 0.25
CA PRO A 267 -12.35 15.03 -0.61
C PRO A 267 -13.10 14.53 -1.85
N GLU A 268 -14.02 15.36 -2.36
CA GLU A 268 -14.80 15.05 -3.56
C GLU A 268 -13.92 14.84 -4.79
N LYS A 269 -12.84 15.60 -4.91
CA LYS A 269 -11.80 15.45 -5.94
C LYS A 269 -10.50 15.00 -5.28
N PRO A 270 -10.22 13.69 -5.24
CA PRO A 270 -8.96 13.19 -4.71
C PRO A 270 -7.79 13.57 -5.62
N ARG A 271 -6.64 13.88 -5.02
CA ARG A 271 -5.38 14.00 -5.75
C ARG A 271 -5.05 12.63 -6.35
N SER A 272 -4.89 12.56 -7.66
CA SER A 272 -4.77 11.30 -8.40
C SER A 272 -3.55 11.30 -9.30
N PHE A 273 -2.85 10.18 -9.34
CA PHE A 273 -1.74 9.89 -10.23
C PHE A 273 -2.07 8.61 -11.01
N PRO A 274 -3.02 8.69 -11.97
CA PRO A 274 -3.42 7.52 -12.74
C PRO A 274 -2.28 7.05 -13.65
N PRO A 275 -2.32 5.79 -14.13
CA PRO A 275 -1.44 5.37 -15.21
C PRO A 275 -1.60 6.29 -16.41
N MET A 276 -0.52 6.96 -16.80
CA MET A 276 -0.54 7.79 -18.03
C MET A 276 -0.39 6.86 -19.23
N ARG A 277 -1.44 6.74 -20.02
CA ARG A 277 -1.50 5.83 -21.17
C ARG A 277 -1.39 6.56 -22.51
N THR A 278 -1.52 7.88 -22.51
CA THR A 278 -1.28 8.71 -23.69
C THR A 278 0.20 8.77 -24.02
N GLN A 279 0.56 8.78 -25.31
CA GLN A 279 1.91 9.10 -25.71
C GLN A 279 2.23 10.52 -25.27
N THR A 280 3.38 10.70 -24.68
CA THR A 280 3.93 11.99 -24.31
C THR A 280 5.32 12.11 -24.95
N ASP A 281 5.64 13.31 -25.42
CA ASP A 281 7.00 13.64 -25.89
C ASP A 281 7.99 13.74 -24.71
N PHE A 282 7.48 13.70 -23.48
CA PHE A 282 8.29 13.72 -22.27
C PHE A 282 8.80 12.32 -21.93
N LEU A 283 9.97 11.99 -22.47
CA LEU A 283 10.65 10.70 -22.26
C LEU A 283 12.07 10.92 -21.70
N PRO A 284 12.20 11.49 -20.50
CA PRO A 284 13.49 11.75 -19.87
C PRO A 284 14.26 10.46 -19.62
N LYS A 285 15.59 10.54 -19.59
CA LYS A 285 16.43 9.39 -19.22
C LYS A 285 16.20 9.00 -17.76
N VAL A 286 16.05 7.68 -17.51
CA VAL A 286 15.85 7.11 -16.17
C VAL A 286 17.04 6.24 -15.79
N SER A 287 17.57 6.46 -14.58
CA SER A 287 18.57 5.59 -13.93
C SER A 287 17.91 4.77 -12.84
N VAL A 288 18.01 3.45 -12.92
CA VAL A 288 17.44 2.54 -11.93
C VAL A 288 18.53 2.07 -10.97
N HIS A 289 18.40 2.38 -9.69
CA HIS A 289 19.33 2.05 -8.63
C HIS A 289 18.87 0.82 -7.86
N VAL A 290 19.73 -0.19 -7.79
CA VAL A 290 19.46 -1.47 -7.08
C VAL A 290 20.56 -1.71 -6.04
N PRO A 291 20.34 -1.30 -4.79
CA PRO A 291 21.28 -1.60 -3.70
C PRO A 291 21.12 -3.04 -3.23
N CYS A 292 22.23 -3.77 -3.14
CA CYS A 292 22.34 -5.14 -2.66
C CYS A 292 23.27 -5.20 -1.45
N TYR A 293 22.98 -6.07 -0.51
CA TYR A 293 23.84 -6.40 0.60
C TYR A 293 23.64 -7.85 1.02
N ASN A 294 24.64 -8.69 0.69
CA ASN A 294 24.62 -10.12 1.02
C ASN A 294 23.31 -10.83 0.58
N GLU A 295 22.83 -10.53 -0.64
CA GLU A 295 21.57 -11.07 -1.17
C GLU A 295 21.82 -12.37 -1.97
N PRO A 296 20.90 -13.36 -1.92
CA PRO A 296 21.00 -14.58 -2.72
C PRO A 296 21.07 -14.25 -4.23
N PRO A 297 22.10 -14.75 -4.97
CA PRO A 297 22.29 -14.39 -6.38
C PRO A 297 21.09 -14.68 -7.27
N GLU A 298 20.42 -15.82 -7.06
CA GLU A 298 19.27 -16.21 -7.88
C GLU A 298 18.05 -15.29 -7.68
N MET A 299 17.88 -14.72 -6.49
CA MET A 299 16.84 -13.75 -6.21
C MET A 299 17.12 -12.43 -6.95
N VAL A 300 18.38 -11.95 -6.90
CA VAL A 300 18.79 -10.73 -7.59
C VAL A 300 18.67 -10.89 -9.11
N LYS A 301 19.04 -12.04 -9.67
CA LYS A 301 18.87 -12.32 -11.10
C LYS A 301 17.40 -12.20 -11.54
N GLN A 302 16.44 -12.69 -10.76
CA GLN A 302 15.02 -12.53 -11.07
C GLN A 302 14.62 -11.05 -11.14
N THR A 303 15.16 -10.22 -10.24
CA THR A 303 14.94 -8.77 -10.26
C THR A 303 15.56 -8.14 -11.51
N LEU A 304 16.78 -8.54 -11.88
CA LEU A 304 17.46 -8.04 -13.08
C LEU A 304 16.74 -8.46 -14.37
N ASP A 305 16.18 -9.68 -14.43
CA ASP A 305 15.36 -10.14 -15.56
C ASP A 305 14.10 -9.29 -15.72
N ALA A 306 13.42 -9.01 -14.61
CA ALA A 306 12.25 -8.15 -14.63
C ALA A 306 12.58 -6.71 -15.05
N LEU A 307 13.75 -6.18 -14.62
CA LEU A 307 14.24 -4.87 -15.03
C LEU A 307 14.62 -4.85 -16.52
N ASN A 308 15.23 -5.92 -17.04
CA ASN A 308 15.58 -6.03 -18.46
C ASN A 308 14.34 -6.06 -19.37
N ALA A 309 13.18 -6.53 -18.84
CA ALA A 309 11.91 -6.55 -19.55
C ALA A 309 11.15 -5.21 -19.53
N VAL A 310 11.66 -4.17 -18.84
CA VAL A 310 11.01 -2.86 -18.75
C VAL A 310 10.99 -2.17 -20.11
N LYS A 311 9.80 -1.76 -20.54
CA LYS A 311 9.56 -1.09 -21.82
C LYS A 311 9.66 0.43 -21.65
N TYR A 312 10.89 0.95 -21.75
CA TYR A 312 11.17 2.39 -21.70
C TYR A 312 12.42 2.69 -22.56
N PRO A 313 12.46 3.77 -23.34
CA PRO A 313 13.47 3.94 -24.40
C PRO A 313 14.86 4.22 -23.87
N ASP A 314 15.04 5.09 -22.89
CA ASP A 314 16.37 5.52 -22.40
C ASP A 314 16.56 5.16 -20.93
N LEU A 315 17.26 4.05 -20.69
CA LEU A 315 17.48 3.43 -19.39
C LEU A 315 18.94 3.10 -19.11
N GLU A 316 19.36 3.33 -17.90
CA GLU A 316 20.55 2.70 -17.31
C GLU A 316 20.16 2.01 -15.98
N PHE A 317 20.85 0.94 -15.66
CA PHE A 317 20.67 0.17 -14.43
C PHE A 317 21.99 0.18 -13.66
N LEU A 318 21.98 0.71 -12.46
CA LEU A 318 23.13 0.78 -11.57
C LEU A 318 22.89 -0.14 -10.38
N ILE A 319 23.66 -1.21 -10.31
CA ILE A 319 23.59 -2.23 -9.27
C ILE A 319 24.81 -2.08 -8.37
N ILE A 320 24.61 -1.94 -7.07
CA ILE A 320 25.71 -1.93 -6.11
C ILE A 320 25.53 -3.06 -5.11
N ASP A 321 26.59 -3.85 -4.93
CA ASP A 321 26.73 -4.72 -3.77
C ASP A 321 27.76 -4.11 -2.83
N ASN A 322 27.36 -3.78 -1.61
CA ASN A 322 28.23 -3.15 -0.63
C ASN A 322 28.35 -3.99 0.63
N ASN A 323 29.55 -4.02 1.20
CA ASN A 323 29.89 -4.69 2.46
C ASN A 323 29.70 -6.22 2.46
N THR A 324 29.46 -6.87 1.33
CA THR A 324 29.40 -8.33 1.20
C THR A 324 30.80 -8.91 1.11
N GLN A 325 31.17 -9.72 2.10
CA GLN A 325 32.52 -10.28 2.17
C GLN A 325 32.70 -11.55 1.30
N ASP A 326 31.62 -12.32 1.11
CA ASP A 326 31.67 -13.57 0.37
C ASP A 326 31.59 -13.36 -1.15
N PRO A 327 32.67 -13.66 -1.90
CA PRO A 327 32.67 -13.54 -3.36
C PRO A 327 31.67 -14.45 -4.07
N GLU A 328 31.30 -15.58 -3.47
CA GLU A 328 30.31 -16.48 -4.07
C GLU A 328 28.90 -15.88 -4.04
N THR A 329 28.68 -14.84 -3.26
CA THR A 329 27.43 -14.11 -3.20
C THR A 329 27.36 -13.00 -4.26
N TRP A 330 28.39 -12.16 -4.44
CA TRP A 330 28.29 -11.00 -5.33
C TRP A 330 28.86 -11.24 -6.75
N LYS A 331 29.90 -12.08 -6.93
CA LYS A 331 30.47 -12.34 -8.27
C LYS A 331 29.49 -12.96 -9.26
N PRO A 332 28.56 -13.86 -8.87
CA PRO A 332 27.53 -14.33 -9.79
C PRO A 332 26.61 -13.22 -10.29
N ILE A 333 26.33 -12.20 -9.47
CA ILE A 333 25.51 -11.04 -9.83
C ILE A 333 26.29 -10.15 -10.82
N GLU A 334 27.56 -9.86 -10.55
CA GLU A 334 28.43 -9.11 -11.43
C GLU A 334 28.48 -9.73 -12.84
N ARG A 335 28.78 -11.03 -12.88
CA ARG A 335 28.84 -11.79 -14.16
C ARG A 335 27.52 -11.72 -14.92
N TYR A 336 26.40 -11.79 -14.18
CA TYR A 336 25.06 -11.71 -14.78
C TYR A 336 24.77 -10.32 -15.33
N CYS A 337 25.14 -9.25 -14.65
CA CYS A 337 25.04 -7.88 -15.16
C CYS A 337 25.83 -7.70 -16.46
N HIS A 338 27.04 -8.25 -16.54
CA HIS A 338 27.82 -8.23 -17.79
C HIS A 338 27.15 -8.98 -18.95
N GLN A 339 26.48 -10.10 -18.69
CA GLN A 339 25.72 -10.86 -19.70
C GLN A 339 24.49 -10.09 -20.22
N LEU A 340 23.81 -9.30 -19.37
CA LEU A 340 22.66 -8.48 -19.74
C LEU A 340 23.03 -7.27 -20.61
N GLY A 341 24.33 -6.91 -20.67
CA GLY A 341 24.84 -5.88 -21.56
C GLY A 341 25.14 -4.52 -20.92
N PRO A 342 25.57 -3.52 -21.71
CA PRO A 342 26.18 -2.30 -21.19
C PRO A 342 25.26 -1.37 -20.43
N ARG A 343 23.94 -1.56 -20.51
CA ARG A 343 22.96 -0.81 -19.69
C ARG A 343 23.01 -1.18 -18.22
N PHE A 344 23.56 -2.37 -17.88
CA PHE A 344 23.67 -2.89 -16.51
C PHE A 344 25.09 -2.69 -16.01
N ARG A 345 25.28 -1.71 -15.12
CA ARG A 345 26.58 -1.40 -14.51
C ARG A 345 26.58 -1.92 -13.09
N PHE A 346 27.54 -2.78 -12.78
CA PHE A 346 27.71 -3.36 -11.45
C PHE A 346 28.89 -2.72 -10.72
N PHE A 347 28.70 -2.45 -9.43
CA PHE A 347 29.71 -1.93 -8.52
C PHE A 347 29.79 -2.83 -7.29
N HIS A 348 31.01 -3.15 -6.86
CA HIS A 348 31.24 -3.79 -5.57
C HIS A 348 32.13 -2.90 -4.72
N VAL A 349 31.70 -2.66 -3.45
CA VAL A 349 32.43 -1.83 -2.50
C VAL A 349 32.56 -2.57 -1.17
N ASP A 350 33.79 -2.96 -0.82
CA ASP A 350 34.09 -3.80 0.34
C ASP A 350 33.69 -3.16 1.67
N SER A 351 33.78 -1.83 1.78
CA SER A 351 33.43 -1.08 2.99
C SER A 351 32.82 0.26 2.61
N LEU A 352 31.54 0.41 2.89
CA LEU A 352 30.79 1.63 2.61
C LEU A 352 29.97 1.99 3.87
N GLU A 353 30.17 3.21 4.35
CA GLU A 353 29.39 3.74 5.48
C GLU A 353 28.00 4.18 5.05
N GLY A 354 27.05 4.25 6.01
CA GLY A 354 25.71 4.78 5.77
C GLY A 354 24.69 3.76 5.21
N PHE A 355 25.01 2.47 5.25
CA PHE A 355 24.09 1.39 4.87
C PHE A 355 23.48 1.59 3.47
N LYS A 356 22.14 1.47 3.34
CA LYS A 356 21.43 1.68 2.08
C LYS A 356 21.55 3.13 1.59
N ALA A 357 21.52 4.11 2.47
CA ALA A 357 21.73 5.52 2.13
C ALA A 357 23.11 5.76 1.49
N GLY A 358 24.17 5.14 2.06
CA GLY A 358 25.50 5.19 1.49
C GLY A 358 25.56 4.59 0.10
N ALA A 359 24.99 3.40 -0.09
CA ALA A 359 24.92 2.73 -1.38
C ALA A 359 24.17 3.58 -2.43
N LEU A 360 23.04 4.18 -2.07
CA LEU A 360 22.26 5.02 -2.98
C LEU A 360 22.95 6.34 -3.30
N ASN A 361 23.69 6.96 -2.37
CA ASN A 361 24.52 8.14 -2.65
C ASN A 361 25.67 7.79 -3.59
N TYR A 362 26.34 6.64 -3.37
CA TYR A 362 27.38 6.17 -4.27
C TYR A 362 26.85 5.99 -5.70
N LEU A 363 25.68 5.36 -5.86
CA LEU A 363 25.05 5.23 -7.18
C LEU A 363 24.65 6.57 -7.78
N LEU A 364 24.21 7.53 -6.97
CA LEU A 364 23.86 8.87 -7.43
C LEU A 364 25.06 9.59 -8.05
N GLU A 365 26.27 9.46 -7.46
CA GLU A 365 27.52 10.01 -8.00
C GLU A 365 27.93 9.37 -9.34
N HIS A 366 27.54 8.09 -9.56
CA HIS A 366 27.86 7.35 -10.79
C HIS A 366 26.74 7.38 -11.83
N THR A 367 25.63 8.08 -11.53
CA THR A 367 24.49 8.27 -12.43
C THR A 367 24.85 9.19 -13.59
N SER A 368 24.45 8.80 -14.81
CA SER A 368 24.68 9.62 -16.02
C SER A 368 24.22 11.07 -15.83
N GLU A 369 25.01 12.02 -16.31
CA GLU A 369 24.63 13.44 -16.26
C GLU A 369 23.32 13.72 -17.00
N LEU A 370 23.05 12.96 -18.08
CA LEU A 370 21.83 13.07 -18.88
C LEU A 370 20.58 12.51 -18.21
N THR A 371 20.70 11.89 -17.05
CA THR A 371 19.56 11.33 -16.31
C THR A 371 18.78 12.44 -15.64
N ASP A 372 17.46 12.41 -15.78
CA ASP A 372 16.53 13.34 -15.13
C ASP A 372 15.81 12.70 -13.93
N ILE A 373 15.61 11.38 -13.97
CA ILE A 373 14.84 10.64 -12.98
C ILE A 373 15.65 9.46 -12.47
N VAL A 374 15.70 9.30 -11.15
CA VAL A 374 16.27 8.15 -10.47
C VAL A 374 15.12 7.26 -9.96
N ALA A 375 15.17 5.98 -10.29
CA ALA A 375 14.26 4.96 -9.77
C ALA A 375 14.97 4.11 -8.73
N VAL A 376 14.33 3.78 -7.61
CA VAL A 376 14.91 2.93 -6.57
C VAL A 376 14.12 1.64 -6.45
N ILE A 377 14.81 0.49 -6.56
CA ILE A 377 14.25 -0.86 -6.50
C ILE A 377 15.06 -1.70 -5.53
N ASP A 378 14.41 -2.37 -4.60
CA ASP A 378 15.05 -3.36 -3.73
C ASP A 378 15.42 -4.63 -4.54
N ALA A 379 16.44 -5.33 -4.09
CA ALA A 379 17.06 -6.47 -4.77
C ALA A 379 16.15 -7.71 -4.95
N ASP A 380 14.96 -7.71 -4.34
CA ASP A 380 13.98 -8.80 -4.39
C ASP A 380 12.71 -8.48 -5.20
N TYR A 381 12.66 -7.33 -5.89
CA TYR A 381 11.48 -6.86 -6.60
C TYR A 381 11.43 -7.24 -8.07
N CYS A 382 10.36 -7.88 -8.50
CA CYS A 382 10.02 -8.08 -9.91
C CYS A 382 9.06 -6.97 -10.35
N VAL A 383 9.54 -6.08 -11.23
CA VAL A 383 8.79 -4.91 -11.69
C VAL A 383 7.94 -5.23 -12.93
N HIS A 384 6.83 -4.52 -13.08
CA HIS A 384 5.98 -4.61 -14.28
C HIS A 384 6.62 -3.87 -15.46
N PRO A 385 6.62 -4.43 -16.68
CA PRO A 385 7.28 -3.83 -17.85
C PRO A 385 6.83 -2.40 -18.18
N LEU A 386 5.59 -2.04 -17.90
CA LEU A 386 5.02 -0.71 -18.21
C LEU A 386 5.14 0.29 -17.04
N TRP A 387 5.80 -0.04 -15.94
CA TRP A 387 5.90 0.81 -14.77
C TRP A 387 6.39 2.22 -15.09
N LEU A 388 7.54 2.33 -15.74
CA LEU A 388 8.14 3.62 -16.08
C LEU A 388 7.30 4.38 -17.09
N LYS A 389 6.80 3.70 -18.13
CA LYS A 389 5.94 4.30 -19.17
C LYS A 389 4.70 4.98 -18.55
N HIS A 390 4.13 4.39 -17.51
CA HIS A 390 2.91 4.90 -16.85
C HIS A 390 3.17 5.98 -15.81
N MET A 391 4.35 5.99 -15.15
CA MET A 391 4.62 6.84 -13.98
C MET A 391 5.51 8.04 -14.29
N VAL A 392 6.46 7.91 -15.22
CA VAL A 392 7.40 8.98 -15.58
C VAL A 392 6.69 10.25 -16.10
N PRO A 393 5.61 10.18 -16.90
CA PRO A 393 4.97 11.39 -17.41
C PRO A 393 4.44 12.35 -16.33
N HIS A 394 4.20 11.87 -15.10
CA HIS A 394 3.82 12.76 -13.99
C HIS A 394 4.89 13.82 -13.65
N PHE A 395 6.15 13.59 -14.05
CA PHE A 395 7.24 14.54 -13.85
C PHE A 395 7.27 15.69 -14.87
N GLU A 396 6.35 15.73 -15.84
CA GLU A 396 6.13 16.95 -16.64
C GLU A 396 5.81 18.15 -15.75
N ASN A 397 5.12 17.92 -14.62
CA ASN A 397 4.95 18.93 -13.59
C ASN A 397 6.27 19.09 -12.81
N PRO A 398 6.93 20.29 -12.88
CA PRO A 398 8.20 20.53 -12.21
C PRO A 398 8.13 20.47 -10.68
N ASP A 399 6.95 20.70 -10.10
CA ASP A 399 6.75 20.67 -8.64
C ASP A 399 6.81 19.26 -8.08
N ILE A 400 6.62 18.23 -8.92
CA ILE A 400 6.66 16.83 -8.51
C ILE A 400 8.10 16.36 -8.44
N ALA A 401 8.60 16.08 -7.24
CA ALA A 401 9.91 15.50 -7.03
C ALA A 401 9.89 13.98 -6.87
N VAL A 402 8.79 13.40 -6.40
CA VAL A 402 8.68 11.96 -6.16
C VAL A 402 7.35 11.43 -6.68
N VAL A 403 7.38 10.29 -7.37
CA VAL A 403 6.20 9.49 -7.70
C VAL A 403 6.41 8.07 -7.20
N GLN A 404 5.44 7.57 -6.44
CA GLN A 404 5.56 6.31 -5.72
C GLN A 404 4.36 5.40 -5.95
N VAL A 405 4.61 4.08 -5.98
CA VAL A 405 3.59 3.05 -6.05
C VAL A 405 3.72 2.08 -4.87
N PRO A 406 2.67 1.34 -4.46
CA PRO A 406 2.70 0.49 -3.28
C PRO A 406 3.75 -0.61 -3.35
N GLN A 407 4.24 -1.03 -2.19
CA GLN A 407 4.88 -2.32 -2.07
C GLN A 407 3.82 -3.42 -2.11
N ASP A 408 4.05 -4.41 -2.95
CA ASP A 408 3.23 -5.61 -3.09
C ASP A 408 4.13 -6.86 -3.07
N TYR A 409 3.58 -8.04 -2.87
CA TYR A 409 4.36 -9.23 -2.59
C TYR A 409 3.89 -10.40 -3.43
N ARG A 410 4.86 -11.11 -4.09
CA ARG A 410 4.55 -12.25 -4.96
C ARG A 410 4.29 -13.55 -4.19
N ASP A 411 4.78 -13.64 -2.96
CA ASP A 411 4.67 -14.79 -2.06
C ASP A 411 3.66 -14.59 -0.92
N GLY A 412 2.80 -13.56 -1.05
CA GLY A 412 1.85 -13.16 0.00
C GLY A 412 0.85 -14.23 0.41
N ASP A 413 0.58 -15.20 -0.46
CA ASP A 413 -0.39 -16.27 -0.26
C ASP A 413 0.23 -17.65 0.02
N ASP A 414 1.57 -17.77 0.01
CA ASP A 414 2.29 -19.05 0.13
C ASP A 414 2.06 -19.77 1.47
N SER A 415 1.78 -19.01 2.52
CA SER A 415 1.53 -19.57 3.85
C SER A 415 0.58 -18.71 4.68
N PRO A 416 -0.06 -19.27 5.74
CA PRO A 416 -0.85 -18.49 6.68
C PRO A 416 -0.09 -17.35 7.33
N PHE A 417 1.20 -17.53 7.63
CA PHE A 417 2.08 -16.49 8.14
C PHE A 417 2.22 -15.33 7.15
N LYS A 418 2.58 -15.63 5.89
CA LYS A 418 2.76 -14.63 4.84
C LYS A 418 1.46 -13.91 4.52
N ARG A 419 0.31 -14.62 4.53
CA ARG A 419 -1.01 -13.97 4.39
C ARG A 419 -1.30 -12.95 5.48
N CYS A 420 -0.95 -13.25 6.74
CA CYS A 420 -1.12 -12.28 7.83
C CYS A 420 -0.25 -11.05 7.64
N CYS A 421 1.03 -11.23 7.25
CA CYS A 421 1.94 -10.12 6.96
C CYS A 421 1.43 -9.28 5.78
N ASN A 422 1.03 -9.92 4.67
CA ASN A 422 0.51 -9.25 3.48
C ASN A 422 -0.75 -8.45 3.80
N ALA A 423 -1.67 -9.03 4.58
CA ALA A 423 -2.86 -8.32 5.03
C ALA A 423 -2.49 -7.04 5.80
N GLU A 424 -1.54 -7.07 6.71
CA GLU A 424 -1.10 -5.90 7.48
C GLU A 424 -0.50 -4.81 6.59
N TYR A 425 0.38 -5.17 5.63
CA TYR A 425 0.96 -4.23 4.69
C TYR A 425 -0.10 -3.54 3.82
N ARG A 426 -1.14 -4.27 3.39
CA ARG A 426 -2.24 -3.70 2.58
C ARG A 426 -2.97 -2.56 3.29
N GLY A 427 -3.12 -2.61 4.61
CA GLY A 427 -3.66 -1.51 5.39
C GLY A 427 -2.85 -0.24 5.26
N PHE A 428 -1.53 -0.35 5.36
CA PHE A 428 -0.64 0.80 5.22
C PHE A 428 -0.64 1.38 3.80
N PHE A 429 -0.40 0.56 2.78
CA PHE A 429 -0.25 1.04 1.40
C PHE A 429 -1.57 1.42 0.76
N ASN A 430 -2.63 0.66 0.99
CA ASN A 430 -3.90 0.82 0.28
C ASN A 430 -4.92 1.71 1.00
N ILE A 431 -4.72 1.99 2.30
CA ILE A 431 -5.55 2.93 3.05
C ILE A 431 -4.71 4.14 3.46
N GLY A 432 -3.69 3.93 4.29
CA GLY A 432 -2.93 5.02 4.90
C GLY A 432 -2.23 5.93 3.89
N MET A 433 -1.53 5.35 2.90
CA MET A 433 -0.82 6.13 1.87
C MET A 433 -1.79 6.84 0.91
N VAL A 434 -2.91 6.21 0.58
CA VAL A 434 -3.95 6.81 -0.28
C VAL A 434 -4.58 8.04 0.38
N ILE A 435 -4.82 7.98 1.70
CA ILE A 435 -5.31 9.13 2.47
C ILE A 435 -4.27 10.26 2.45
N ARG A 436 -3.01 9.95 2.74
CA ARG A 436 -1.92 10.93 2.77
C ARG A 436 -1.64 11.58 1.41
N ASN A 437 -1.84 10.85 0.32
CA ASN A 437 -1.68 11.41 -1.02
C ASN A 437 -2.56 12.63 -1.27
N ASN A 438 -3.78 12.70 -0.72
CA ASN A 438 -4.66 13.86 -0.90
C ASN A 438 -4.14 15.14 -0.28
N GLN A 439 -3.39 14.98 0.79
CA GLN A 439 -2.87 16.08 1.58
C GLN A 439 -1.42 16.40 1.20
N ASP A 440 -0.89 15.73 0.15
CA ASP A 440 0.52 15.81 -0.23
C ASP A 440 1.46 15.57 0.97
N ALA A 441 1.16 14.51 1.73
CA ALA A 441 1.84 14.18 2.98
C ALA A 441 2.30 12.72 2.98
N ILE A 442 2.81 12.26 1.83
CA ILE A 442 3.29 10.90 1.63
C ILE A 442 4.51 10.65 2.52
N ILE A 443 4.48 9.56 3.26
CA ILE A 443 5.66 8.99 3.91
C ILE A 443 6.33 8.09 2.88
N GLN A 444 7.43 8.59 2.29
CA GLN A 444 8.14 7.86 1.24
C GLN A 444 8.66 6.52 1.77
N HIS A 445 8.70 5.52 0.91
CA HIS A 445 9.28 4.21 1.20
C HIS A 445 10.35 3.83 0.14
N GLY A 446 11.28 2.95 0.52
CA GLY A 446 12.58 2.77 -0.12
C GLY A 446 12.63 1.91 -1.39
N THR A 447 11.48 1.56 -2.00
CA THR A 447 11.42 0.81 -3.26
C THR A 447 10.20 1.22 -4.06
N MET A 448 10.16 0.89 -5.34
CA MET A 448 9.09 1.29 -6.27
C MET A 448 8.85 2.81 -6.27
N THR A 449 9.94 3.57 -6.20
CA THR A 449 9.96 5.03 -6.06
C THR A 449 10.71 5.64 -7.24
N LEU A 450 10.13 6.65 -7.85
CA LEU A 450 10.75 7.52 -8.86
C LEU A 450 11.02 8.88 -8.24
N ILE A 451 12.21 9.44 -8.46
CA ILE A 451 12.69 10.67 -7.83
C ILE A 451 13.31 11.57 -8.89
N ARG A 452 12.96 12.84 -8.94
CA ARG A 452 13.62 13.84 -9.78
C ARG A 452 15.09 13.98 -9.35
N LYS A 453 16.02 13.72 -10.28
CA LYS A 453 17.46 13.71 -9.99
C LYS A 453 17.95 15.04 -9.41
N SER A 454 17.50 16.17 -9.95
CA SER A 454 17.92 17.50 -9.47
C SER A 454 17.55 17.75 -7.99
N ALA A 455 16.34 17.34 -7.59
CA ALA A 455 15.92 17.42 -6.19
C ALA A 455 16.71 16.45 -5.29
N LEU A 456 16.98 15.25 -5.79
CA LEU A 456 17.78 14.24 -5.08
C LEU A 456 19.25 14.68 -4.92
N GLN A 457 19.85 15.30 -5.94
CA GLN A 457 21.20 15.85 -5.86
C GLN A 457 21.31 17.02 -4.86
N GLN A 458 20.26 17.85 -4.77
CA GLN A 458 20.21 18.95 -3.80
C GLN A 458 20.17 18.45 -2.35
N LEU A 459 19.46 17.35 -2.10
CA LEU A 459 19.17 16.87 -0.73
C LEU A 459 20.07 15.71 -0.30
N GLY A 460 20.38 14.77 -1.20
CA GLY A 460 21.09 13.52 -0.89
C GLY A 460 20.32 12.58 0.04
N TRP A 461 20.78 11.36 0.18
CA TRP A 461 20.26 10.40 1.14
C TRP A 461 20.90 10.59 2.52
N ALA A 462 20.11 10.56 3.59
CA ALA A 462 20.57 10.82 4.95
C ALA A 462 21.28 9.59 5.56
N HIS A 463 22.60 9.66 5.76
CA HIS A 463 23.40 8.59 6.37
C HIS A 463 23.08 8.32 7.84
N TRP A 464 22.59 9.32 8.55
CA TRP A 464 22.31 9.25 9.99
C TRP A 464 20.98 8.57 10.32
N CYS A 465 20.08 8.43 9.34
CA CYS A 465 18.74 7.87 9.53
C CYS A 465 18.66 6.44 8.97
N ILE A 466 18.08 5.54 9.74
CA ILE A 466 17.87 4.15 9.32
C ILE A 466 16.67 3.99 8.38
N CYS A 467 15.82 5.03 8.26
CA CYS A 467 14.71 5.16 7.31
C CYS A 467 15.00 6.37 6.41
N GLU A 468 16.04 6.24 5.59
CA GLU A 468 16.54 7.26 4.67
C GLU A 468 15.49 7.73 3.68
N ASP A 469 14.55 6.85 3.34
CA ASP A 469 13.45 7.05 2.41
C ASP A 469 12.38 8.00 3.00
N ALA A 470 11.87 7.66 4.18
CA ALA A 470 10.86 8.49 4.86
C ALA A 470 11.42 9.87 5.26
N GLU A 471 12.69 9.94 5.62
CA GLU A 471 13.41 11.17 5.92
C GLU A 471 13.56 12.04 4.67
N LEU A 472 13.99 11.47 3.54
CA LEU A 472 14.10 12.18 2.27
C LEU A 472 12.74 12.74 1.83
N GLY A 473 11.67 11.95 1.94
CA GLY A 473 10.32 12.40 1.60
C GLY A 473 9.88 13.62 2.42
N LEU A 474 10.20 13.65 3.72
CA LEU A 474 9.93 14.83 4.55
C LEU A 474 10.75 16.04 4.09
N ARG A 475 12.05 15.88 3.83
CA ARG A 475 12.90 17.01 3.33
C ARG A 475 12.43 17.50 1.95
N MET A 476 11.95 16.64 1.07
CA MET A 476 11.35 17.08 -0.19
C MET A 476 10.20 18.05 0.05
N LEU A 477 9.29 17.73 0.96
CA LEU A 477 8.17 18.63 1.33
C LEU A 477 8.65 19.89 2.05
N GLU A 478 9.67 19.80 2.90
CA GLU A 478 10.28 20.96 3.56
C GLU A 478 10.90 21.95 2.56
N HIS A 479 11.31 21.48 1.38
CA HIS A 479 11.84 22.32 0.29
C HIS A 479 10.77 22.76 -0.73
N GLY A 480 9.48 22.45 -0.45
CA GLY A 480 8.35 22.88 -1.28
C GLY A 480 8.06 21.96 -2.47
N PHE A 481 8.73 20.81 -2.57
CA PHE A 481 8.41 19.82 -3.57
C PHE A 481 7.14 19.02 -3.20
N SER A 482 6.54 18.39 -4.19
CA SER A 482 5.32 17.62 -4.08
C SER A 482 5.61 16.11 -4.33
N ILE A 483 4.89 15.23 -3.61
CA ILE A 483 5.04 13.78 -3.74
C ILE A 483 3.73 13.17 -4.23
N GLY A 484 3.79 12.41 -5.33
CA GLY A 484 2.66 11.70 -5.91
C GLY A 484 2.60 10.24 -5.48
N TYR A 485 1.39 9.69 -5.33
CA TYR A 485 1.17 8.27 -5.04
C TYR A 485 0.08 7.68 -5.94
N ASN A 486 0.42 6.60 -6.63
CA ASN A 486 -0.53 5.76 -7.34
C ASN A 486 -0.71 4.46 -6.57
N ALA A 487 -1.95 4.06 -6.32
CA ALA A 487 -2.27 2.87 -5.52
C ALA A 487 -2.23 1.54 -6.32
N SER A 488 -1.87 1.57 -7.61
CA SER A 488 -1.73 0.36 -8.42
C SER A 488 -0.39 -0.32 -8.18
N SER A 489 -0.37 -1.65 -8.12
CA SER A 489 0.86 -2.43 -7.99
C SER A 489 1.60 -2.50 -9.31
N TYR A 490 2.86 -2.07 -9.33
CA TYR A 490 3.78 -2.17 -10.47
C TYR A 490 5.03 -3.00 -10.17
N GLY A 491 5.08 -3.62 -9.02
CA GLY A 491 6.18 -4.51 -8.66
C GLY A 491 5.88 -5.31 -7.42
N LYS A 492 6.43 -6.51 -7.37
CA LYS A 492 6.19 -7.46 -6.27
C LYS A 492 7.50 -7.98 -5.70
N GLY A 493 7.73 -7.71 -4.42
CA GLY A 493 8.86 -8.21 -3.65
C GLY A 493 8.56 -9.51 -2.91
N LEU A 494 9.36 -9.79 -1.89
CA LEU A 494 9.21 -10.94 -1.00
C LEU A 494 8.89 -10.49 0.43
N ILE A 495 7.98 -11.19 1.08
CA ILE A 495 7.71 -11.04 2.52
C ILE A 495 8.86 -11.67 3.32
N PRO A 496 9.22 -11.12 4.49
CA PRO A 496 10.18 -11.78 5.40
C PRO A 496 9.76 -13.21 5.73
N ASP A 497 10.70 -14.16 5.60
CA ASP A 497 10.40 -15.60 5.75
C ASP A 497 10.02 -15.99 7.18
N THR A 498 10.50 -15.26 8.18
CA THR A 498 10.28 -15.59 9.59
C THR A 498 9.66 -14.43 10.35
N PHE A 499 8.92 -14.75 11.40
CA PHE A 499 8.36 -13.74 12.29
C PHE A 499 9.44 -12.85 12.94
N THR A 500 10.60 -13.42 13.24
CA THR A 500 11.75 -12.63 13.75
C THR A 500 12.24 -11.59 12.76
N HIS A 501 12.31 -11.94 11.47
CA HIS A 501 12.67 -10.98 10.43
C HIS A 501 11.60 -9.92 10.24
N PHE A 502 10.32 -10.27 10.33
CA PHE A 502 9.21 -9.32 10.32
C PHE A 502 9.27 -8.34 11.50
N LYS A 503 9.56 -8.83 12.72
CA LYS A 503 9.81 -8.00 13.91
C LYS A 503 10.98 -7.05 13.70
N LYS A 504 12.13 -7.53 13.19
CA LYS A 504 13.33 -6.72 12.93
C LYS A 504 13.06 -5.60 11.93
N GLN A 505 12.31 -5.88 10.87
CA GLN A 505 11.92 -4.87 9.88
C GLN A 505 11.08 -3.77 10.54
N ARG A 506 10.06 -4.14 11.32
CA ARG A 506 9.17 -3.18 11.99
C ARG A 506 9.88 -2.40 13.08
N TYR A 507 10.82 -3.03 13.79
CA TYR A 507 11.68 -2.36 14.76
C TYR A 507 12.46 -1.22 14.11
N ARG A 508 13.10 -1.47 12.94
CA ARG A 508 13.82 -0.44 12.20
C ARG A 508 12.94 0.74 11.82
N TRP A 509 11.74 0.47 11.32
CA TRP A 509 10.81 1.52 10.89
C TRP A 509 10.37 2.40 12.06
N ALA A 510 10.01 1.79 13.18
CA ALA A 510 9.57 2.54 14.35
C ALA A 510 10.73 3.33 15.01
N TYR A 511 11.93 2.76 15.04
CA TYR A 511 13.13 3.45 15.53
C TYR A 511 13.49 4.63 14.62
N GLY A 512 13.53 4.44 13.31
CA GLY A 512 13.82 5.48 12.32
C GLY A 512 12.81 6.63 12.37
N ALA A 513 11.53 6.32 12.56
CA ALA A 513 10.50 7.35 12.75
C ALA A 513 10.82 8.27 13.95
N MET A 514 11.32 7.72 15.07
CA MET A 514 11.73 8.53 16.23
C MET A 514 13.00 9.34 15.95
N GLN A 515 13.94 8.82 15.14
CA GLN A 515 15.09 9.61 14.70
C GLN A 515 14.62 10.82 13.88
N ILE A 516 13.70 10.61 12.91
CA ILE A 516 13.16 11.67 12.07
C ILE A 516 12.42 12.72 12.90
N VAL A 517 11.53 12.31 13.83
CA VAL A 517 10.81 13.23 14.70
C VAL A 517 11.77 14.07 15.53
N LYS A 518 12.84 13.49 16.08
CA LYS A 518 13.85 14.22 16.88
C LYS A 518 14.58 15.26 16.03
N GLN A 519 15.03 14.89 14.84
CA GLN A 519 15.79 15.76 13.96
C GLN A 519 14.95 16.90 13.37
N HIS A 520 13.71 16.58 12.98
CA HIS A 520 12.79 17.49 12.32
C HIS A 520 11.72 18.08 13.27
N ALA A 521 11.94 18.03 14.60
CA ALA A 521 10.99 18.56 15.57
C ALA A 521 10.67 20.06 15.36
N GLY A 522 11.63 20.84 14.86
CA GLY A 522 11.46 22.26 14.55
C GLY A 522 10.43 22.50 13.46
N SER A 523 10.47 21.75 12.36
CA SER A 523 9.54 21.88 11.25
C SER A 523 8.19 21.20 11.55
N LEU A 524 8.21 20.03 12.15
CA LEU A 524 7.00 19.24 12.41
C LEU A 524 6.14 19.83 13.54
N ILE A 525 6.75 20.22 14.65
CA ILE A 525 6.03 20.68 15.87
C ILE A 525 5.90 22.19 15.90
N SER A 526 7.02 22.91 15.75
CA SER A 526 7.05 24.37 15.90
C SER A 526 6.63 25.14 14.64
N GLY A 527 6.45 24.46 13.49
CA GLY A 527 6.05 25.10 12.23
C GLY A 527 7.08 26.08 11.68
N LYS A 528 8.37 25.89 11.97
CA LYS A 528 9.44 26.78 11.51
C LYS A 528 9.72 26.71 9.99
N CYS A 529 9.18 25.68 9.30
CA CYS A 529 9.34 25.52 7.87
C CYS A 529 8.14 26.12 7.13
N PRO A 530 8.30 27.16 6.28
CA PRO A 530 7.20 27.82 5.59
C PRO A 530 6.55 26.95 4.50
N HIS A 531 7.28 26.01 3.92
CA HIS A 531 6.78 25.14 2.86
C HIS A 531 5.97 23.97 3.39
N LEU A 532 6.13 23.59 4.67
CA LEU A 532 5.41 22.47 5.28
C LEU A 532 4.15 23.01 5.98
N ASN A 533 2.99 22.83 5.34
CA ASN A 533 1.72 23.30 5.89
C ASN A 533 1.25 22.51 7.11
N ALA A 534 0.26 23.03 7.86
CA ALA A 534 -0.21 22.43 9.10
C ALA A 534 -0.83 21.04 8.90
N ILE A 535 -1.46 20.79 7.74
CA ILE A 535 -2.09 19.51 7.42
C ILE A 535 -1.02 18.45 7.14
N GLN A 536 0.01 18.80 6.37
CA GLN A 536 1.16 17.91 6.13
C GLN A 536 1.86 17.54 7.43
N ARG A 537 2.16 18.52 8.30
CA ARG A 537 2.73 18.27 9.63
C ARG A 537 1.89 17.31 10.46
N TYR A 538 0.56 17.55 10.47
CA TYR A 538 -0.37 16.66 11.15
C TYR A 538 -0.28 15.23 10.61
N HIS A 539 -0.32 15.02 9.29
CA HIS A 539 -0.29 13.68 8.69
C HIS A 539 1.03 12.93 8.95
N PHE A 540 2.17 13.63 8.98
CA PHE A 540 3.44 13.01 9.38
C PHE A 540 3.41 12.59 10.84
N LEU A 541 3.02 13.48 11.75
CA LEU A 541 2.92 13.15 13.17
C LEU A 541 1.88 12.07 13.42
N ALA A 542 0.67 12.19 12.88
CA ALA A 542 -0.40 11.21 13.00
C ALA A 542 -0.03 9.85 12.40
N GLY A 543 0.84 9.79 11.38
CA GLY A 543 1.35 8.54 10.82
C GLY A 543 2.21 7.74 11.78
N TRP A 544 2.90 8.40 12.70
CA TRP A 544 3.80 7.79 13.70
C TRP A 544 3.22 7.76 15.11
N MET A 545 2.15 8.51 15.38
CA MET A 545 1.47 8.54 16.68
C MET A 545 1.01 7.16 17.17
N PRO A 546 0.46 6.26 16.32
CA PRO A 546 0.12 4.90 16.77
C PRO A 546 1.34 4.15 17.30
N TRP A 547 2.53 4.34 16.70
CA TRP A 547 3.76 3.73 17.18
C TRP A 547 4.24 4.36 18.48
N ALA A 548 4.18 5.69 18.60
CA ALA A 548 4.49 6.37 19.86
C ALA A 548 3.58 5.92 21.00
N ALA A 549 2.29 5.72 20.72
CA ALA A 549 1.33 5.18 21.69
C ALA A 549 1.69 3.75 22.13
N GLU A 550 2.27 2.91 21.26
CA GLU A 550 2.74 1.58 21.67
C GLU A 550 3.98 1.65 22.60
N GLY A 551 4.81 2.69 22.48
CA GLY A 551 5.87 2.95 23.46
C GLY A 551 5.32 3.20 24.86
N VAL A 552 4.30 4.04 24.97
CA VAL A 552 3.58 4.29 26.24
C VAL A 552 2.89 3.02 26.71
N ASN A 553 2.19 2.31 25.82
CA ASN A 553 1.46 1.08 26.14
C ASN A 553 2.40 -0.03 26.66
N TYR A 554 3.61 -0.13 26.12
CA TYR A 554 4.61 -1.08 26.60
C TYR A 554 5.01 -0.81 28.07
N LEU A 555 5.28 0.45 28.43
CA LEU A 555 5.58 0.85 29.81
C LEU A 555 4.39 0.58 30.75
N LEU A 556 3.18 0.86 30.28
CA LEU A 556 1.96 0.60 31.03
C LEU A 556 1.77 -0.88 31.31
N THR A 557 1.99 -1.73 30.32
CA THR A 557 1.91 -3.20 30.50
C THR A 557 2.85 -3.67 31.60
N LEU A 558 4.12 -3.18 31.59
CA LEU A 558 5.09 -3.52 32.63
C LEU A 558 4.66 -3.02 34.02
N THR A 559 4.17 -1.78 34.11
CA THR A 559 3.74 -1.18 35.36
C THR A 559 2.51 -1.90 35.93
N MET A 560 1.51 -2.22 35.07
CA MET A 560 0.34 -2.98 35.48
C MET A 560 0.68 -4.38 35.96
N LEU A 561 1.56 -5.06 35.24
CA LEU A 561 2.00 -6.39 35.61
C LEU A 561 2.72 -6.37 36.96
N PHE A 562 3.65 -5.41 37.14
CA PHE A 562 4.35 -5.22 38.41
C PHE A 562 3.40 -4.99 39.59
N TRP A 563 2.41 -4.07 39.39
CA TRP A 563 1.42 -3.80 40.44
C TRP A 563 0.53 -5.02 40.72
N SER A 564 0.14 -5.75 39.69
CA SER A 564 -0.66 -6.97 39.81
C SER A 564 0.06 -8.04 40.61
N VAL A 565 1.39 -8.17 40.46
CA VAL A 565 2.21 -9.06 41.30
C VAL A 565 2.19 -8.61 42.76
N ILE A 566 2.28 -7.29 43.02
CA ILE A 566 2.16 -6.76 44.41
C ILE A 566 0.78 -7.11 45.00
N MET A 567 -0.32 -6.97 44.23
CA MET A 567 -1.67 -7.34 44.68
C MET A 567 -1.82 -8.82 44.98
N VAL A 568 -1.09 -9.69 44.28
CA VAL A 568 -1.03 -11.14 44.59
C VAL A 568 -0.27 -11.40 45.87
N LEU A 569 0.88 -10.72 46.08
CA LEU A 569 1.72 -10.90 47.23
C LEU A 569 1.13 -10.26 48.51
N ARG A 570 0.39 -9.16 48.34
CA ARG A 570 -0.27 -8.43 49.45
C ARG A 570 -1.79 -8.37 49.18
N PRO A 571 -2.56 -9.31 49.71
CA PRO A 571 -4.01 -9.39 49.45
C PRO A 571 -4.81 -8.15 49.87
N ASP A 572 -4.30 -7.37 50.85
CA ASP A 572 -4.93 -6.12 51.30
C ASP A 572 -4.79 -4.96 50.28
N SER A 573 -3.87 -5.10 49.30
CA SER A 573 -3.68 -4.07 48.28
C SER A 573 -4.83 -4.05 47.30
N SER A 574 -5.34 -2.85 46.97
CA SER A 574 -6.37 -2.64 45.94
C SER A 574 -5.75 -2.29 44.58
N ALA A 575 -6.61 -2.30 43.52
CA ALA A 575 -6.23 -1.72 42.24
C ALA A 575 -5.87 -0.23 42.45
N PRO A 576 -4.73 0.25 41.90
CA PRO A 576 -4.21 1.59 42.22
C PRO A 576 -5.01 2.70 41.57
N ILE A 577 -5.82 2.37 40.57
CA ILE A 577 -6.64 3.29 39.80
C ILE A 577 -8.04 2.70 39.61
N GLY A 578 -9.06 3.56 39.66
CA GLY A 578 -10.45 3.16 39.51
C GLY A 578 -10.77 2.61 38.10
N TRP A 579 -11.84 1.88 37.99
CA TRP A 579 -12.30 1.16 36.80
C TRP A 579 -12.40 2.00 35.52
N VAL A 580 -12.54 3.32 35.61
CA VAL A 580 -12.66 4.24 34.46
C VAL A 580 -11.44 4.16 33.53
N TYR A 581 -10.24 3.98 34.08
CA TYR A 581 -9.02 3.90 33.29
C TYR A 581 -8.91 2.59 32.50
N PRO A 582 -8.98 1.42 33.14
CA PRO A 582 -9.00 0.16 32.42
C PRO A 582 -10.12 0.10 31.36
N PHE A 583 -11.31 0.59 31.69
CA PHE A 583 -12.45 0.66 30.77
C PHE A 583 -12.14 1.50 29.53
N SER A 584 -11.52 2.67 29.70
CA SER A 584 -11.21 3.55 28.57
C SER A 584 -10.16 2.97 27.63
N LEU A 585 -9.19 2.21 28.15
CA LEU A 585 -8.24 1.50 27.30
C LEU A 585 -8.87 0.32 26.55
N LEU A 586 -9.73 -0.43 27.21
CA LEU A 586 -10.51 -1.49 26.56
C LEU A 586 -11.40 -0.92 25.44
N LEU A 587 -12.02 0.23 25.70
CA LEU A 587 -12.81 0.94 24.68
C LEU A 587 -11.94 1.39 23.49
N LEU A 588 -10.73 1.91 23.73
CA LEU A 588 -9.81 2.30 22.66
C LEU A 588 -9.36 1.08 21.85
N LEU A 589 -9.06 -0.04 22.50
CA LEU A 589 -8.74 -1.29 21.82
C LEU A 589 -9.91 -1.77 20.95
N ALA A 590 -11.12 -1.74 21.49
CA ALA A 590 -12.33 -2.09 20.74
C ALA A 590 -12.53 -1.15 19.53
N LEU A 591 -12.32 0.15 19.69
CA LEU A 591 -12.39 1.14 18.62
C LEU A 591 -11.38 0.84 17.49
N ARG A 592 -10.13 0.51 17.85
CA ARG A 592 -9.10 0.10 16.87
C ARG A 592 -9.52 -1.14 16.08
N VAL A 593 -9.99 -2.18 16.77
CA VAL A 593 -10.48 -3.41 16.14
C VAL A 593 -11.65 -3.13 15.19
N VAL A 594 -12.65 -2.40 15.66
CA VAL A 594 -13.84 -2.03 14.85
C VAL A 594 -13.43 -1.18 13.64
N LYS A 595 -12.49 -0.22 13.81
CA LYS A 595 -11.95 0.59 12.71
C LYS A 595 -11.33 -0.28 11.63
N VAL A 596 -10.43 -1.19 12.01
CA VAL A 596 -9.74 -2.06 11.04
C VAL A 596 -10.75 -2.95 10.33
N LEU A 597 -11.67 -3.60 11.05
CA LEU A 597 -12.73 -4.42 10.45
C LEU A 597 -13.56 -3.61 9.45
N ALA A 598 -14.00 -2.42 9.83
CA ALA A 598 -14.83 -1.57 8.96
C ALA A 598 -14.08 -1.07 7.73
N LEU A 599 -12.83 -0.62 7.89
CA LEU A 599 -12.02 -0.12 6.77
C LEU A 599 -11.62 -1.23 5.80
N TYR A 600 -11.22 -2.40 6.31
CA TYR A 600 -10.86 -3.53 5.46
C TYR A 600 -12.04 -4.03 4.65
N GLN A 601 -13.19 -4.28 5.29
CA GLN A 601 -14.40 -4.72 4.59
C GLN A 601 -14.89 -3.71 3.55
N ARG A 602 -14.61 -2.43 3.78
CA ARG A 602 -15.06 -1.36 2.90
C ARG A 602 -14.09 -1.06 1.76
N LEU A 603 -12.78 -1.12 2.01
CA LEU A 603 -11.76 -0.57 1.12
C LEU A 603 -10.80 -1.62 0.53
N ILE A 604 -10.61 -2.76 1.19
CA ILE A 604 -9.64 -3.78 0.77
C ILE A 604 -10.34 -5.07 0.32
N SER A 605 -11.10 -5.71 1.20
CA SER A 605 -11.70 -7.02 0.93
C SER A 605 -12.98 -7.20 1.72
N THR A 606 -13.95 -7.90 1.14
CA THR A 606 -15.19 -8.29 1.82
C THR A 606 -14.99 -9.49 2.75
N ASP A 607 -13.85 -10.19 2.66
CA ASP A 607 -13.53 -11.32 3.53
C ASP A 607 -13.02 -10.81 4.89
N ILE A 608 -13.80 -11.10 5.94
CA ILE A 608 -13.45 -10.75 7.32
C ILE A 608 -12.14 -11.41 7.78
N LYS A 609 -11.76 -12.56 7.19
CA LYS A 609 -10.53 -13.26 7.55
C LYS A 609 -9.29 -12.42 7.25
N GLU A 610 -9.33 -11.63 6.19
CA GLU A 610 -8.23 -10.74 5.84
C GLU A 610 -8.06 -9.60 6.87
N ALA A 611 -9.17 -9.02 7.32
CA ALA A 611 -9.14 -8.02 8.39
C ALA A 611 -8.64 -8.61 9.72
N LEU A 612 -9.08 -9.83 10.07
CA LEU A 612 -8.60 -10.52 11.27
C LEU A 612 -7.11 -10.87 11.18
N ALA A 613 -6.64 -11.29 10.01
CA ALA A 613 -5.23 -11.56 9.75
C ALA A 613 -4.38 -10.29 9.93
N ALA A 614 -4.85 -9.13 9.42
CA ALA A 614 -4.19 -7.84 9.59
C ALA A 614 -4.16 -7.41 11.07
N ILE A 615 -5.26 -7.57 11.80
CA ILE A 615 -5.33 -7.28 13.23
C ILE A 615 -4.32 -8.15 14.00
N MET A 616 -4.29 -9.45 13.73
CA MET A 616 -3.37 -10.39 14.39
C MET A 616 -1.91 -10.01 14.12
N ALA A 617 -1.54 -9.78 12.86
CA ALA A 617 -0.17 -9.40 12.49
C ALA A 617 0.22 -8.05 13.10
N GLY A 618 -0.66 -7.05 13.07
CA GLY A 618 -0.44 -5.74 13.69
C GLY A 618 -0.27 -5.83 15.20
N MET A 619 -1.16 -6.54 15.90
CA MET A 619 -1.07 -6.73 17.34
C MET A 619 0.23 -7.45 17.76
N ALA A 620 0.66 -8.46 16.99
CA ALA A 620 1.89 -9.21 17.25
C ALA A 620 3.16 -8.32 17.22
N LEU A 621 3.09 -7.17 16.57
CA LEU A 621 4.20 -6.22 16.45
C LEU A 621 4.23 -5.18 17.58
N TYR A 622 3.15 -4.96 18.35
CA TYR A 622 3.06 -3.90 19.35
C TYR A 622 4.20 -3.92 20.38
N PRO A 623 4.59 -5.08 20.99
CA PRO A 623 5.71 -5.10 21.93
C PRO A 623 7.04 -4.70 21.29
N THR A 624 7.26 -5.11 20.02
CA THR A 624 8.47 -4.78 19.26
C THR A 624 8.52 -3.29 18.91
N ILE A 625 7.40 -2.72 18.46
CA ILE A 625 7.25 -1.30 18.15
C ILE A 625 7.46 -0.47 19.43
N GLY A 626 6.83 -0.86 20.55
CA GLY A 626 6.99 -0.16 21.82
C GLY A 626 8.46 -0.08 22.28
N LYS A 627 9.18 -1.20 22.20
CA LYS A 627 10.63 -1.23 22.50
C LYS A 627 11.43 -0.34 21.53
N ALA A 628 11.12 -0.37 20.23
CA ALA A 628 11.80 0.42 19.22
C ALA A 628 11.63 1.92 19.43
N VAL A 629 10.41 2.34 19.77
CA VAL A 629 10.10 3.75 20.08
C VAL A 629 10.87 4.23 21.29
N LEU A 630 10.84 3.48 22.39
CA LEU A 630 11.61 3.83 23.60
C LEU A 630 13.10 3.89 23.30
N SER A 631 13.65 2.89 22.59
CA SER A 631 15.05 2.93 22.16
C SER A 631 15.34 4.16 21.30
N GLY A 632 14.48 4.48 20.32
CA GLY A 632 14.65 5.63 19.44
C GLY A 632 14.58 6.99 20.17
N ILE A 633 13.80 7.07 21.26
CA ILE A 633 13.76 8.28 22.11
C ILE A 633 15.08 8.45 22.89
N PHE A 634 15.61 7.38 23.48
CA PHE A 634 16.75 7.45 24.40
C PHE A 634 18.12 7.24 23.74
N THR A 635 18.17 6.74 22.49
CA THR A 635 19.43 6.50 21.78
C THR A 635 19.48 7.27 20.46
N SER A 636 20.69 7.49 19.92
CA SER A 636 20.89 8.19 18.64
C SER A 636 21.41 7.28 17.53
N GLN A 637 21.99 6.13 17.86
CA GLN A 637 22.59 5.22 16.89
C GLN A 637 22.13 3.78 17.14
N LEU A 638 21.79 3.09 16.08
CA LEU A 638 21.49 1.67 16.09
C LEU A 638 22.26 0.99 14.93
N PRO A 639 22.93 -0.16 15.17
CA PRO A 639 23.52 -0.91 14.08
C PRO A 639 22.43 -1.41 13.12
N PHE A 640 22.73 -1.39 11.84
CA PHE A 640 21.82 -1.88 10.80
C PHE A 640 21.75 -3.40 10.84
N PHE A 641 20.55 -3.94 11.03
CA PHE A 641 20.28 -5.36 10.91
C PHE A 641 19.55 -5.66 9.62
N ARG A 642 20.22 -6.35 8.68
CA ARG A 642 19.59 -6.86 7.47
C ARG A 642 18.39 -7.76 7.82
N THR A 643 17.38 -7.73 6.98
CA THR A 643 16.24 -8.65 7.03
C THR A 643 16.41 -9.69 5.92
N PRO A 644 16.93 -10.91 6.19
CA PRO A 644 17.07 -11.94 5.19
C PRO A 644 15.73 -12.34 4.57
N LYS A 645 15.70 -12.61 3.27
CA LYS A 645 14.50 -12.93 2.49
C LYS A 645 14.40 -14.39 2.07
N GLN A 646 15.50 -15.14 2.11
CA GLN A 646 15.54 -16.58 1.83
C GLN A 646 16.49 -17.23 2.83
N THR A 647 15.96 -17.82 3.87
CA THR A 647 16.75 -18.53 4.90
C THR A 647 16.32 -20.01 4.93
N SER A 648 17.30 -20.88 5.16
CA SER A 648 17.00 -22.27 5.56
C SER A 648 16.18 -22.22 6.86
N GLY A 649 15.00 -22.82 6.86
CA GLY A 649 13.99 -22.68 7.88
C GLY A 649 14.51 -22.91 9.31
N ASN A 650 14.15 -22.01 10.22
CA ASN A 650 14.44 -22.16 11.65
C ASN A 650 13.66 -23.37 12.21
N SER A 651 14.32 -24.17 13.05
CA SER A 651 13.61 -25.20 13.79
C SER A 651 12.55 -24.58 14.71
N PHE A 652 11.48 -25.32 15.01
CA PHE A 652 10.43 -24.86 15.93
C PHE A 652 11.00 -24.40 17.28
N GLY A 653 12.03 -25.10 17.80
CA GLY A 653 12.71 -24.73 19.04
C GLY A 653 13.41 -23.36 18.95
N GLN A 654 14.07 -23.09 17.82
CA GLN A 654 14.71 -21.77 17.59
C GLN A 654 13.68 -20.64 17.53
N ALA A 655 12.55 -20.87 16.81
CA ALA A 655 11.47 -19.88 16.75
C ALA A 655 10.91 -19.56 18.14
N MET A 656 10.74 -20.57 19.02
CA MET A 656 10.28 -20.36 20.39
C MET A 656 11.32 -19.63 21.26
N LEU A 657 12.60 -19.93 21.10
CA LEU A 657 13.67 -19.21 21.79
C LEU A 657 13.75 -17.72 21.41
N GLU A 658 13.49 -17.40 20.15
CA GLU A 658 13.49 -16.02 19.63
C GLU A 658 12.33 -15.16 20.17
N ILE A 659 11.23 -15.79 20.59
CA ILE A 659 10.07 -15.12 21.20
C ILE A 659 9.92 -15.41 22.69
N ARG A 660 10.99 -15.91 23.35
CA ARG A 660 10.95 -16.27 24.78
C ARG A 660 10.37 -15.17 25.68
N GLU A 661 10.68 -13.91 25.39
CA GLU A 661 10.15 -12.76 26.14
C GLU A 661 8.62 -12.66 25.98
N ASP A 662 8.11 -12.83 24.77
CA ASP A 662 6.67 -12.79 24.48
C ASP A 662 5.96 -13.94 25.21
N VAL A 663 6.55 -15.15 25.20
CA VAL A 663 6.03 -16.32 25.93
C VAL A 663 6.04 -16.07 27.45
N CYS A 664 7.14 -15.54 27.99
CA CYS A 664 7.22 -15.20 29.41
C CYS A 664 6.14 -14.18 29.82
N MET A 665 5.92 -13.14 29.01
CA MET A 665 4.91 -12.12 29.29
C MET A 665 3.49 -12.71 29.32
N VAL A 666 3.16 -13.63 28.41
CA VAL A 666 1.88 -14.36 28.43
C VAL A 666 1.74 -15.18 29.71
N LEU A 667 2.76 -16.00 30.04
CA LEU A 667 2.73 -16.88 31.22
C LEU A 667 2.61 -16.08 32.52
N ILE A 668 3.42 -15.03 32.69
CA ILE A 668 3.37 -14.19 33.89
C ILE A 668 2.01 -13.50 34.00
N SER A 669 1.47 -12.94 32.91
CA SER A 669 0.19 -12.26 32.93
C SER A 669 -0.94 -13.21 33.31
N TRP A 670 -1.01 -14.38 32.68
CA TRP A 670 -2.10 -15.32 32.93
C TRP A 670 -2.00 -15.99 34.30
N THR A 671 -0.78 -16.30 34.76
CA THR A 671 -0.52 -16.78 36.13
C THR A 671 -0.97 -15.73 37.14
N THR A 672 -0.61 -14.46 36.94
CA THR A 672 -1.01 -13.36 37.82
C THR A 672 -2.52 -13.19 37.85
N ILE A 673 -3.20 -13.22 36.67
CA ILE A 673 -4.66 -13.18 36.58
C ILE A 673 -5.28 -14.32 37.40
N THR A 674 -4.78 -15.54 37.23
CA THR A 674 -5.27 -16.72 37.94
C THR A 674 -5.12 -16.55 39.47
N PHE A 675 -3.97 -16.07 39.93
CA PHE A 675 -3.77 -15.83 41.36
C PHE A 675 -4.63 -14.70 41.92
N LEU A 676 -4.91 -13.65 41.15
CA LEU A 676 -5.84 -12.59 41.54
C LEU A 676 -7.26 -13.14 41.72
N PHE A 677 -7.71 -14.05 40.85
CA PHE A 677 -9.02 -14.70 40.99
C PHE A 677 -9.07 -15.60 42.23
N ILE A 678 -8.01 -16.32 42.55
CA ILE A 678 -7.98 -17.27 43.67
C ILE A 678 -7.86 -16.55 45.00
N ARG A 679 -7.02 -15.48 45.10
CA ARG A 679 -6.68 -14.84 46.40
C ARG A 679 -7.66 -13.76 46.83
N LYS A 680 -8.46 -13.17 45.94
CA LYS A 680 -9.40 -12.13 46.29
C LYS A 680 -10.76 -12.74 46.60
N GLU A 681 -11.28 -12.50 47.83
CA GLU A 681 -12.56 -13.05 48.29
C GLU A 681 -13.76 -12.50 47.50
N ALA A 682 -13.66 -11.27 46.98
CA ALA A 682 -14.69 -10.66 46.17
C ALA A 682 -14.05 -9.86 44.99
N ILE A 683 -14.60 -10.04 43.81
CA ILE A 683 -14.22 -9.26 42.61
C ILE A 683 -15.16 -8.05 42.55
N ASN A 684 -14.66 -6.91 42.99
CA ASN A 684 -15.33 -5.64 42.79
C ASN A 684 -15.12 -5.12 41.38
N MET A 685 -15.81 -4.03 41.03
CA MET A 685 -15.79 -3.47 39.69
C MET A 685 -14.37 -3.03 39.25
N ASP A 686 -13.59 -2.41 40.14
CA ASP A 686 -12.21 -1.97 39.87
C ASP A 686 -11.29 -3.14 39.58
N LEU A 687 -11.35 -4.19 40.39
CA LEU A 687 -10.57 -5.40 40.16
C LEU A 687 -10.99 -6.14 38.88
N GLY A 688 -12.29 -6.21 38.59
CA GLY A 688 -12.81 -6.83 37.38
C GLY A 688 -12.28 -6.17 36.11
N PHE A 689 -12.35 -4.84 36.02
CA PHE A 689 -11.79 -4.09 34.87
C PHE A 689 -10.26 -4.14 34.83
N TRP A 690 -9.59 -4.17 35.97
CA TRP A 690 -8.15 -4.35 36.05
C TRP A 690 -7.69 -5.70 35.48
N ILE A 691 -8.36 -6.79 35.83
CA ILE A 691 -8.11 -8.13 35.32
C ILE A 691 -8.40 -8.18 33.80
N ALA A 692 -9.52 -7.63 33.35
CA ALA A 692 -9.88 -7.56 31.94
C ALA A 692 -8.84 -6.81 31.13
N MET A 693 -8.30 -5.73 31.67
CA MET A 693 -7.23 -4.98 31.02
C MET A 693 -5.91 -5.73 31.00
N LEU A 694 -5.52 -6.38 32.10
CA LEU A 694 -4.31 -7.21 32.14
C LEU A 694 -4.39 -8.36 31.12
N PHE A 695 -5.58 -8.95 30.94
CA PHE A 695 -5.84 -9.90 29.87
C PHE A 695 -5.68 -9.27 28.49
N ALA A 696 -6.31 -8.12 28.25
CA ALA A 696 -6.20 -7.40 26.98
C ALA A 696 -4.74 -7.03 26.63
N GLN A 697 -3.95 -6.61 27.64
CA GLN A 697 -2.51 -6.32 27.50
C GLN A 697 -1.67 -7.56 27.20
N SER A 698 -2.16 -8.77 27.50
CA SER A 698 -1.46 -10.02 27.15
C SER A 698 -1.69 -10.44 25.69
N LEU A 699 -2.76 -9.96 25.02
CA LEU A 699 -3.14 -10.35 23.66
C LEU A 699 -2.07 -10.06 22.60
N PRO A 700 -1.35 -8.92 22.61
CA PRO A 700 -0.25 -8.67 21.68
C PRO A 700 0.87 -9.72 21.78
N TYR A 701 1.22 -10.14 22.97
CA TYR A 701 2.24 -11.18 23.21
C TYR A 701 1.74 -12.54 22.75
N LEU A 702 0.46 -12.86 23.00
CA LEU A 702 -0.17 -14.07 22.50
C LEU A 702 -0.20 -14.08 20.97
N ALA A 703 -0.55 -12.96 20.34
CA ALA A 703 -0.52 -12.81 18.88
C ALA A 703 0.90 -13.03 18.34
N ALA A 704 1.94 -12.53 19.02
CA ALA A 704 3.35 -12.78 18.67
C ALA A 704 3.70 -14.27 18.73
N VAL A 705 3.23 -14.99 19.75
CA VAL A 705 3.41 -16.46 19.87
C VAL A 705 2.71 -17.16 18.69
N VAL A 706 1.47 -16.80 18.38
CA VAL A 706 0.73 -17.38 17.25
C VAL A 706 1.46 -17.14 15.93
N MET A 707 1.91 -15.91 15.66
CA MET A 707 2.64 -15.57 14.44
C MET A 707 3.96 -16.34 14.32
N ALA A 708 4.68 -16.54 15.42
CA ALA A 708 5.91 -17.34 15.43
C ALA A 708 5.62 -18.83 15.13
N ILE A 709 4.55 -19.39 15.68
CA ILE A 709 4.12 -20.75 15.39
C ILE A 709 3.75 -20.89 13.92
N LEU A 710 2.95 -19.98 13.36
CA LEU A 710 2.57 -19.98 11.94
C LEU A 710 3.80 -19.89 11.02
N SER A 711 4.77 -19.06 11.39
CA SER A 711 6.04 -18.93 10.67
C SER A 711 6.87 -20.24 10.71
N ALA A 712 6.99 -20.86 11.89
CA ALA A 712 7.73 -22.10 12.05
C ALA A 712 7.07 -23.29 11.31
N LEU A 713 5.74 -23.31 11.24
CA LEU A 713 5.00 -24.32 10.47
C LEU A 713 5.16 -24.16 8.95
N ALA A 714 5.22 -22.91 8.48
CA ALA A 714 5.43 -22.59 7.07
C ALA A 714 6.81 -23.04 6.56
N ASN A 715 7.83 -22.97 7.43
CA ASN A 715 9.22 -23.24 7.08
C ASN A 715 9.64 -24.72 7.36
N ARG A 716 8.72 -25.63 7.65
CA ARG A 716 9.04 -27.05 7.76
C ARG A 716 9.42 -27.59 6.39
N PRO A 717 10.59 -28.26 6.25
CA PRO A 717 10.89 -28.96 5.01
C PRO A 717 9.76 -29.96 4.71
N SER A 718 9.23 -29.90 3.50
CA SER A 718 8.27 -30.91 3.05
C SER A 718 8.93 -32.26 3.26
N ARG A 719 8.33 -33.12 4.10
CA ARG A 719 8.73 -34.55 4.13
C ARG A 719 8.57 -35.03 2.70
N SER A 720 9.70 -35.25 2.01
CA SER A 720 9.71 -35.98 0.77
C SER A 720 9.02 -37.33 1.07
N THR A 721 7.87 -37.52 0.47
CA THR A 721 7.29 -38.85 0.37
C THR A 721 8.28 -39.68 -0.42
N THR A 722 9.12 -40.40 0.33
CA THR A 722 9.89 -41.53 -0.19
C THR A 722 8.93 -42.65 -0.58
#